data_5ba9dd019e6dfbd734ec7834a2d97ab0
#
_entry.id   5ba9dd019e6dfbd734ec7834a2d97ab0
#
_cell.length_a   1.000
_cell.length_b   1.000
_cell.length_c   1.000
_cell.angle_alpha   90.00
_cell.angle_beta   90.00
_cell.angle_gamma   90.00
#
_symmetry.space_group_name_H-M   'P 1'
#
loop_
_entity.id
_entity.type
_entity.pdbx_description
1 polymer ?
#
loop_
_entity_poly.entity_id
_entity_poly.type
_entity_poly.pdbx_seq_one_letter_code
_entity_poly.pdbx_strand_id
1 'polypeptide(L)'
;MSGEIRLAFFLSVCHRNLLQTNQNIRTMQKGNIGVTTENIFPIIKKFLYSDHEIFLRELVSNAVDATQKLKTLASTGDFKGELGDLTIHVKIDKDTITISDRGLGLTAEEIDKYINQIAFSGANDFLEKYKNDANAIIGHFGLGFYSAFMVAKKVEIVTRSYKEDAKAIKWSCDGSPEFTLEDAERDDRGTDIILYIDDDCKEFLEESRIQGLLNKYCRFLPVPVAFGKKKEWKDGKQVDTEEDNIINSSCPIWTKKPSELKDEDYKKFYRDLYPMSDEPLFWIHLNVDYPFNLTGVLYFPKIKSNIDLQKNKIQLYCNQVYVTDSVEGIVPDFLTLLHGVIDSPDIPLNVSRSYLQSDSNVKKISTYITKKVADRLQSIFKNDRKEFENKWDDLKIFINYGMLTQEDFYEKANKFALFKDTDSKYYTFEEYQTLIKDNQTDKNGSLIYLYANNLDEQYTYIDAAKNKGYNVLLMDGQLDVPMINMLEQKFEKSHFTRVDSDVIDRLIVKEEQKGEELADTKREILATVFNGQLPKVQKTEFHVETQAMGETSAPIIITQAEYMRRMKEMANIQPGMSFYGEMPDMFNLVLNSDHRLIKQVLDDAEASCSEKLVPVESEIAMLKLRESEFHKAHEGKKDEEIPTTEKDELHDIEKKLDEQKKQKDSIINEYAASNKVVHQLIDLALLQNNMLKGEALTNFVKRSIDLI
;
A
#
# COMPACT_ATOMS: atom_id res chain seq x y z
N MET A 1 -24.51 -90.08 -17.42
CA MET A 1 -24.11 -88.92 -18.27
C MET A 1 -24.36 -87.60 -17.54
N SER A 2 -23.62 -87.23 -16.49
CA SER A 2 -23.84 -85.94 -15.83
C SER A 2 -22.63 -85.33 -15.06
N GLY A 3 -21.50 -86.02 -15.01
CA GLY A 3 -20.34 -85.51 -14.30
C GLY A 3 -19.27 -84.89 -15.20
N GLU A 4 -19.02 -85.52 -16.34
CA GLU A 4 -17.91 -85.12 -17.23
C GLU A 4 -18.22 -83.87 -18.07
N ILE A 5 -19.50 -83.59 -18.40
CA ILE A 5 -19.89 -82.42 -19.18
C ILE A 5 -19.82 -81.16 -18.34
N ARG A 6 -20.03 -81.24 -17.03
CA ARG A 6 -19.89 -80.03 -16.10
C ARG A 6 -18.42 -79.71 -15.90
N LEU A 7 -17.53 -80.66 -15.86
CA LEU A 7 -16.09 -80.39 -15.66
C LEU A 7 -15.47 -79.73 -16.90
N ALA A 8 -15.86 -80.23 -18.13
CA ALA A 8 -15.39 -79.69 -19.40
C ALA A 8 -15.90 -78.18 -19.59
N PHE A 9 -17.13 -77.92 -19.20
CA PHE A 9 -17.68 -76.54 -19.27
C PHE A 9 -17.01 -75.60 -18.26
N PHE A 10 -16.71 -76.11 -17.07
CA PHE A 10 -16.00 -75.28 -16.01
C PHE A 10 -14.55 -75.05 -16.43
N LEU A 11 -13.84 -75.99 -16.99
CA LEU A 11 -12.49 -75.85 -17.52
C LEU A 11 -12.43 -74.90 -18.73
N SER A 12 -13.44 -74.92 -19.61
CA SER A 12 -13.55 -74.06 -20.78
C SER A 12 -13.83 -72.58 -20.36
N VAL A 13 -14.66 -72.37 -19.33
CA VAL A 13 -14.95 -71.02 -18.78
C VAL A 13 -13.74 -70.47 -18.02
N CYS A 14 -13.05 -71.30 -17.23
CA CYS A 14 -11.82 -70.90 -16.57
C CYS A 14 -10.68 -70.60 -17.57
N HIS A 15 -10.58 -71.32 -18.64
CA HIS A 15 -9.56 -71.06 -19.67
C HIS A 15 -9.84 -69.81 -20.49
N ARG A 16 -11.14 -69.49 -20.74
CA ARG A 16 -11.52 -68.20 -21.37
C ARG A 16 -11.30 -66.99 -20.45
N ASN A 17 -11.57 -67.13 -19.16
CA ASN A 17 -11.30 -66.08 -18.21
C ASN A 17 -9.80 -65.84 -17.93
N LEU A 18 -8.96 -66.89 -18.00
CA LEU A 18 -7.50 -66.76 -17.93
C LEU A 18 -6.89 -66.17 -19.19
N LEU A 19 -7.50 -66.34 -20.36
CA LEU A 19 -7.06 -65.73 -21.63
C LEU A 19 -7.55 -64.26 -21.75
N GLN A 20 -8.65 -63.85 -21.07
CA GLN A 20 -9.11 -62.47 -21.04
C GLN A 20 -8.40 -61.62 -19.95
N THR A 21 -7.84 -62.24 -18.90
CA THR A 21 -7.07 -61.55 -17.87
C THR A 21 -5.62 -61.26 -18.30
N ASN A 22 -5.14 -61.88 -19.39
CA ASN A 22 -3.78 -61.63 -19.88
C ASN A 22 -3.65 -60.57 -20.97
N GLN A 23 -4.72 -59.81 -21.31
CA GLN A 23 -4.64 -58.75 -22.33
C GLN A 23 -4.53 -57.33 -21.75
N ASN A 24 -4.34 -57.16 -20.42
CA ASN A 24 -4.12 -55.86 -19.80
C ASN A 24 -2.82 -55.77 -19.02
N ILE A 25 -1.76 -56.45 -19.43
CA ILE A 25 -0.41 -56.07 -19.03
C ILE A 25 -0.08 -54.80 -19.85
N ARG A 26 -0.37 -53.64 -19.30
CA ARG A 26 0.22 -52.38 -19.78
C ARG A 26 1.73 -52.57 -19.70
N THR A 27 2.36 -52.85 -20.81
CA THR A 27 3.81 -52.78 -20.94
C THR A 27 4.21 -51.35 -20.61
N MET A 28 4.84 -51.13 -19.46
CA MET A 28 5.39 -49.86 -19.05
C MET A 28 6.55 -49.56 -20.01
N GLN A 29 6.28 -48.73 -20.99
CA GLN A 29 7.27 -48.29 -21.95
C GLN A 29 8.12 -47.21 -21.25
N LYS A 30 9.36 -47.52 -20.91
CA LYS A 30 10.34 -46.54 -20.43
C LYS A 30 11.08 -45.97 -21.64
N GLY A 31 11.05 -44.67 -21.79
CA GLY A 31 11.81 -43.93 -22.79
C GLY A 31 12.38 -42.68 -22.19
N ASN A 32 13.39 -42.08 -22.77
CA ASN A 32 13.92 -40.81 -22.42
C ASN A 32 13.12 -39.72 -23.17
N ILE A 33 12.80 -38.62 -22.47
CA ILE A 33 12.25 -37.45 -23.12
C ILE A 33 13.45 -36.76 -23.82
N GLY A 34 13.39 -36.69 -25.14
CA GLY A 34 14.42 -36.07 -25.98
C GLY A 34 14.00 -34.63 -26.29
N VAL A 35 14.96 -33.76 -26.36
CA VAL A 35 14.80 -32.37 -26.82
C VAL A 35 15.67 -32.20 -28.08
N THR A 36 15.05 -31.71 -29.16
CA THR A 36 15.78 -31.38 -30.39
C THR A 36 16.23 -29.93 -30.32
N THR A 37 17.51 -29.67 -30.58
CA THR A 37 18.15 -28.37 -30.52
C THR A 37 17.48 -27.36 -31.46
N GLU A 38 16.95 -27.79 -32.61
CA GLU A 38 16.21 -26.97 -33.57
C GLU A 38 14.99 -26.28 -32.99
N ASN A 39 14.35 -26.89 -31.97
CA ASN A 39 13.14 -26.35 -31.34
C ASN A 39 13.46 -25.47 -30.11
N ILE A 40 14.62 -25.61 -29.50
CA ILE A 40 14.98 -24.91 -28.26
C ILE A 40 15.34 -23.44 -28.51
N PHE A 41 16.13 -23.13 -29.55
CA PHE A 41 16.55 -21.75 -29.84
C PHE A 41 15.36 -20.80 -30.06
N PRO A 42 14.32 -21.14 -30.84
CA PRO A 42 13.12 -20.31 -30.95
C PRO A 42 12.37 -20.13 -29.64
N ILE A 43 12.39 -21.14 -28.76
CA ILE A 43 11.75 -21.05 -27.43
C ILE A 43 12.55 -20.09 -26.52
N ILE A 44 13.88 -20.23 -26.50
CA ILE A 44 14.76 -19.32 -25.74
C ILE A 44 14.57 -17.88 -26.22
N LYS A 45 14.59 -17.67 -27.55
CA LYS A 45 14.46 -16.33 -28.17
C LYS A 45 13.11 -15.67 -27.87
N LYS A 46 12.00 -16.43 -27.80
CA LYS A 46 10.64 -15.89 -27.68
C LYS A 46 10.04 -15.94 -26.28
N PHE A 47 10.42 -16.89 -25.43
CA PHE A 47 9.68 -17.21 -24.21
C PHE A 47 10.52 -17.25 -22.93
N LEU A 48 11.84 -17.39 -23.02
CA LEU A 48 12.67 -17.51 -21.83
C LEU A 48 12.86 -16.16 -21.13
N TYR A 49 12.95 -15.10 -21.91
CA TYR A 49 13.13 -13.74 -21.40
C TYR A 49 12.06 -12.82 -21.98
N SER A 50 11.41 -12.08 -21.10
CA SER A 50 10.35 -11.13 -21.46
C SER A 50 10.89 -9.85 -22.12
N ASP A 51 12.18 -9.56 -21.95
CA ASP A 51 12.81 -8.32 -22.36
C ASP A 51 14.21 -8.58 -22.96
N HIS A 52 14.45 -8.03 -24.14
CA HIS A 52 15.73 -8.17 -24.84
C HIS A 52 16.88 -7.50 -24.08
N GLU A 53 16.64 -6.46 -23.29
CA GLU A 53 17.64 -5.75 -22.48
C GLU A 53 18.45 -6.69 -21.57
N ILE A 54 17.88 -7.82 -21.19
CA ILE A 54 18.45 -8.76 -20.22
C ILE A 54 19.77 -9.39 -20.74
N PHE A 55 19.99 -9.42 -22.07
CA PHE A 55 21.22 -9.99 -22.64
C PHE A 55 22.48 -9.38 -22.01
N LEU A 56 22.49 -8.07 -21.83
CA LEU A 56 23.67 -7.36 -21.31
C LEU A 56 23.92 -7.72 -19.84
N ARG A 57 22.86 -7.79 -19.04
CA ARG A 57 22.95 -8.22 -17.64
C ARG A 57 23.53 -9.64 -17.52
N GLU A 58 23.03 -10.57 -18.31
CA GLU A 58 23.44 -11.99 -18.23
C GLU A 58 24.90 -12.16 -18.68
N LEU A 59 25.31 -11.52 -19.78
CA LEU A 59 26.68 -11.65 -20.28
C LEU A 59 27.71 -10.96 -19.39
N VAL A 60 27.41 -9.78 -18.86
CA VAL A 60 28.30 -9.10 -17.89
C VAL A 60 28.34 -9.88 -16.58
N SER A 61 27.24 -10.47 -16.12
CA SER A 61 27.23 -11.34 -14.94
C SER A 61 28.10 -12.58 -15.12
N ASN A 62 28.10 -13.20 -16.32
CA ASN A 62 28.99 -14.33 -16.61
C ASN A 62 30.47 -13.91 -16.57
N ALA A 63 30.82 -12.74 -17.07
CA ALA A 63 32.17 -12.19 -16.98
C ALA A 63 32.60 -11.91 -15.52
N VAL A 64 31.64 -11.42 -14.67
CA VAL A 64 31.85 -11.26 -13.22
C VAL A 64 32.11 -12.61 -12.57
N ASP A 65 31.30 -13.64 -12.88
CA ASP A 65 31.46 -14.98 -12.32
C ASP A 65 32.82 -15.61 -12.71
N ALA A 66 33.23 -15.48 -13.95
CA ALA A 66 34.54 -15.96 -14.40
C ALA A 66 35.67 -15.29 -13.64
N THR A 67 35.53 -13.99 -13.37
CA THR A 67 36.51 -13.18 -12.64
C THR A 67 36.53 -13.53 -11.14
N GLN A 68 35.35 -13.69 -10.50
CA GLN A 68 35.26 -14.08 -9.10
C GLN A 68 35.79 -15.50 -8.86
N LYS A 69 35.48 -16.43 -9.73
CA LYS A 69 36.04 -17.80 -9.69
C LYS A 69 37.57 -17.77 -9.74
N LEU A 70 38.18 -16.93 -10.61
CA LEU A 70 39.61 -16.76 -10.65
C LEU A 70 40.20 -16.19 -9.33
N LYS A 71 39.54 -15.18 -8.75
CA LYS A 71 39.94 -14.64 -7.44
C LYS A 71 39.87 -15.71 -6.34
N THR A 72 38.87 -16.57 -6.35
CA THR A 72 38.77 -17.71 -5.41
C THR A 72 39.91 -18.68 -5.61
N LEU A 73 40.25 -19.07 -6.86
CA LEU A 73 41.38 -19.95 -7.12
C LEU A 73 42.72 -19.34 -6.68
N ALA A 74 42.87 -18.04 -6.83
CA ALA A 74 44.07 -17.33 -6.34
C ALA A 74 44.13 -17.31 -4.81
N SER A 75 43.02 -17.12 -4.11
CA SER A 75 42.94 -17.12 -2.64
C SER A 75 43.20 -18.50 -2.03
N THR A 76 42.79 -19.57 -2.71
CA THR A 76 43.04 -20.96 -2.30
C THR A 76 44.41 -21.51 -2.72
N GLY A 77 45.15 -20.76 -3.55
CA GLY A 77 46.44 -21.18 -4.07
C GLY A 77 46.41 -22.12 -5.28
N ASP A 78 45.22 -22.36 -5.84
CA ASP A 78 45.03 -23.18 -7.05
C ASP A 78 45.39 -22.39 -8.32
N PHE A 79 45.51 -21.06 -8.24
CA PHE A 79 46.08 -20.18 -9.28
C PHE A 79 47.27 -19.42 -8.71
N LYS A 80 48.44 -19.60 -9.35
CA LYS A 80 49.72 -18.99 -8.93
C LYS A 80 50.17 -17.82 -9.78
N GLY A 81 49.45 -17.49 -10.84
CA GLY A 81 49.73 -16.36 -11.72
C GLY A 81 49.33 -15.02 -11.10
N GLU A 82 49.80 -13.94 -11.69
CA GLU A 82 49.34 -12.60 -11.32
C GLU A 82 47.90 -12.35 -11.79
N LEU A 83 47.09 -11.78 -10.90
CA LEU A 83 45.70 -11.43 -11.25
C LEU A 83 45.65 -10.27 -12.26
N GLY A 84 46.54 -9.28 -12.13
CA GLY A 84 46.57 -8.09 -12.97
C GLY A 84 45.29 -7.27 -12.90
N ASP A 85 45.02 -6.52 -13.95
CA ASP A 85 43.74 -5.79 -14.08
C ASP A 85 42.64 -6.75 -14.47
N LEU A 86 41.57 -6.78 -13.64
CA LEU A 86 40.38 -7.63 -13.79
C LEU A 86 39.16 -6.86 -14.26
N THR A 87 39.34 -5.62 -14.72
CA THR A 87 38.23 -4.79 -15.21
C THR A 87 37.56 -5.46 -16.41
N ILE A 88 36.24 -5.56 -16.38
CA ILE A 88 35.44 -6.02 -17.50
C ILE A 88 35.18 -4.84 -18.42
N HIS A 89 35.44 -5.01 -19.72
CA HIS A 89 35.26 -3.97 -20.71
C HIS A 89 34.05 -4.27 -21.60
N VAL A 90 33.16 -3.30 -21.74
CA VAL A 90 32.06 -3.32 -22.72
C VAL A 90 32.40 -2.29 -23.81
N LYS A 91 32.39 -2.71 -25.05
CA LYS A 91 32.74 -1.88 -26.20
C LYS A 91 31.68 -2.01 -27.29
N ILE A 92 31.36 -0.89 -27.93
CA ILE A 92 30.50 -0.84 -29.11
C ILE A 92 31.42 -0.49 -30.29
N ASP A 93 31.36 -1.29 -31.34
CA ASP A 93 31.90 -0.96 -32.65
C ASP A 93 30.72 -0.78 -33.63
N LYS A 94 31.02 -0.61 -34.91
CA LYS A 94 30.01 -0.25 -35.93
C LYS A 94 28.77 -1.16 -35.94
N ASP A 95 28.95 -2.47 -35.85
CA ASP A 95 27.89 -3.47 -35.96
C ASP A 95 27.98 -4.50 -34.83
N THR A 96 28.86 -4.32 -33.85
CA THR A 96 29.13 -5.30 -32.81
C THR A 96 29.18 -4.68 -31.42
N ILE A 97 28.82 -5.49 -30.44
CA ILE A 97 29.06 -5.25 -29.01
C ILE A 97 30.00 -6.32 -28.52
N THR A 98 31.10 -5.91 -27.88
CA THR A 98 32.07 -6.83 -27.29
C THR A 98 32.08 -6.68 -25.77
N ILE A 99 32.01 -7.83 -25.07
CA ILE A 99 32.17 -7.93 -23.62
C ILE A 99 33.43 -8.75 -23.36
N SER A 100 34.42 -8.12 -22.72
CA SER A 100 35.74 -8.69 -22.47
C SER A 100 36.02 -8.86 -21.00
N ASP A 101 36.43 -10.03 -20.54
CA ASP A 101 36.93 -10.31 -19.20
C ASP A 101 38.32 -10.90 -19.21
N ARG A 102 39.01 -10.84 -18.07
CA ARG A 102 40.29 -11.51 -17.79
C ARG A 102 40.15 -12.54 -16.66
N GLY A 103 38.99 -13.21 -16.62
CA GLY A 103 38.67 -14.28 -15.68
C GLY A 103 39.35 -15.61 -16.03
N LEU A 104 38.61 -16.71 -15.76
CA LEU A 104 39.15 -18.08 -15.97
C LEU A 104 39.44 -18.40 -17.42
N GLY A 105 38.72 -17.81 -18.39
CA GLY A 105 38.70 -18.31 -19.76
C GLY A 105 38.17 -19.76 -19.85
N LEU A 106 38.18 -20.33 -21.07
CA LEU A 106 37.68 -21.67 -21.35
C LEU A 106 38.68 -22.45 -22.24
N THR A 107 38.78 -23.76 -22.03
CA THR A 107 39.39 -24.71 -22.98
C THR A 107 38.34 -25.19 -23.98
N ALA A 108 38.78 -25.90 -25.04
CA ALA A 108 37.86 -26.50 -26.03
C ALA A 108 36.87 -27.48 -25.40
N GLU A 109 37.31 -28.28 -24.44
CA GLU A 109 36.48 -29.22 -23.72
C GLU A 109 35.48 -28.50 -22.78
N GLU A 110 35.89 -27.37 -22.22
CA GLU A 110 35.03 -26.52 -21.38
C GLU A 110 33.95 -25.80 -22.20
N ILE A 111 34.27 -25.38 -23.44
CA ILE A 111 33.28 -24.87 -24.39
C ILE A 111 32.26 -25.96 -24.74
N ASP A 112 32.72 -27.17 -25.06
CA ASP A 112 31.79 -28.27 -25.37
C ASP A 112 30.89 -28.60 -24.20
N LYS A 113 31.39 -28.53 -22.98
CA LYS A 113 30.65 -28.83 -21.76
C LYS A 113 29.70 -27.68 -21.32
N TYR A 114 30.13 -26.42 -21.38
CA TYR A 114 29.41 -25.28 -20.75
C TYR A 114 28.71 -24.36 -21.75
N ILE A 115 29.13 -24.38 -23.03
CA ILE A 115 28.52 -23.56 -24.08
C ILE A 115 27.67 -24.39 -25.02
N ASN A 116 28.13 -25.59 -25.45
CA ASN A 116 27.39 -26.43 -26.39
C ASN A 116 26.29 -27.24 -25.71
N GLN A 117 26.26 -27.34 -24.37
CA GLN A 117 25.19 -28.05 -23.64
C GLN A 117 24.25 -27.01 -22.97
N ILE A 118 23.05 -26.91 -23.53
CA ILE A 118 22.02 -25.99 -23.04
C ILE A 118 21.56 -26.42 -21.63
N ALA A 119 21.39 -25.44 -20.72
CA ALA A 119 21.01 -25.65 -19.33
C ALA A 119 22.02 -26.44 -18.47
N PHE A 120 23.27 -26.47 -18.90
CA PHE A 120 24.36 -27.02 -18.11
C PHE A 120 25.22 -25.88 -17.52
N SER A 121 25.34 -25.83 -16.19
CA SER A 121 26.11 -24.78 -15.51
C SER A 121 27.30 -25.36 -14.77
N GLY A 122 28.49 -24.83 -15.00
CA GLY A 122 29.69 -25.12 -14.20
C GLY A 122 29.68 -24.50 -12.80
N ALA A 123 28.61 -23.80 -12.43
CA ALA A 123 28.46 -23.22 -11.09
C ALA A 123 28.38 -24.32 -10.03
N ASN A 124 27.59 -25.36 -10.26
CA ASN A 124 27.40 -26.45 -9.29
C ASN A 124 28.70 -27.20 -9.02
N ASP A 125 29.47 -27.55 -10.07
CA ASP A 125 30.77 -28.22 -9.94
C ASP A 125 31.75 -27.38 -9.11
N PHE A 126 31.70 -26.05 -9.29
CA PHE A 126 32.54 -25.12 -8.55
C PHE A 126 32.10 -24.96 -7.09
N LEU A 127 30.78 -24.84 -6.84
CA LEU A 127 30.20 -24.70 -5.50
C LEU A 127 30.43 -25.95 -4.63
N GLU A 128 30.39 -27.14 -5.22
CA GLU A 128 30.72 -28.38 -4.50
C GLU A 128 32.17 -28.43 -4.05
N LYS A 129 33.08 -27.89 -4.86
CA LYS A 129 34.54 -27.86 -4.56
C LYS A 129 34.92 -26.75 -3.60
N TYR A 130 34.26 -25.57 -3.67
CA TYR A 130 34.62 -24.36 -2.93
C TYR A 130 33.43 -23.84 -2.09
N LYS A 131 32.94 -24.65 -1.16
CA LYS A 131 31.71 -24.43 -0.36
C LYS A 131 31.66 -23.11 0.42
N ASN A 132 32.83 -22.58 0.82
CA ASN A 132 32.88 -21.34 1.63
C ASN A 132 32.66 -20.06 0.80
N ASP A 133 32.81 -20.12 -0.53
CA ASP A 133 32.65 -19.00 -1.46
C ASP A 133 31.40 -19.14 -2.34
N ALA A 134 30.49 -20.05 -1.95
CA ALA A 134 29.28 -20.39 -2.67
C ALA A 134 28.38 -19.20 -3.01
N ASN A 135 28.34 -18.19 -2.12
CA ASN A 135 27.48 -17.02 -2.25
C ASN A 135 28.00 -15.99 -3.28
N ALA A 136 29.21 -16.17 -3.84
CA ALA A 136 29.80 -15.21 -4.77
C ALA A 136 29.42 -15.44 -6.24
N ILE A 137 28.74 -16.56 -6.57
CA ILE A 137 28.39 -16.92 -7.95
C ILE A 137 26.99 -16.43 -8.28
N ILE A 138 26.87 -15.75 -9.42
CA ILE A 138 25.63 -15.14 -9.92
C ILE A 138 24.83 -16.14 -10.78
N GLY A 139 25.49 -16.86 -11.71
CA GLY A 139 24.87 -17.71 -12.72
C GLY A 139 24.67 -19.15 -12.27
N HIS A 140 23.40 -19.61 -12.15
CA HIS A 140 23.07 -20.96 -11.71
C HIS A 140 22.41 -21.85 -12.79
N PHE A 141 21.77 -21.26 -13.82
CA PHE A 141 20.89 -21.98 -14.72
C PHE A 141 21.52 -22.48 -16.02
N GLY A 142 22.71 -21.99 -16.39
CA GLY A 142 23.36 -22.37 -17.65
C GLY A 142 22.62 -21.90 -18.91
N LEU A 143 21.77 -20.89 -18.79
CA LEU A 143 20.96 -20.35 -19.88
C LEU A 143 21.28 -18.89 -20.21
N GLY A 144 21.95 -18.17 -19.33
CA GLY A 144 22.21 -16.73 -19.47
C GLY A 144 23.00 -16.38 -20.74
N PHE A 145 23.96 -17.21 -21.15
CA PHE A 145 24.75 -17.00 -22.37
C PHE A 145 23.86 -16.92 -23.62
N TYR A 146 22.82 -17.77 -23.70
CA TYR A 146 21.95 -17.84 -24.87
C TYR A 146 21.06 -16.62 -25.07
N SER A 147 20.96 -15.73 -24.06
CA SER A 147 20.31 -14.42 -24.22
C SER A 147 20.97 -13.56 -25.29
N ALA A 148 22.26 -13.80 -25.60
CA ALA A 148 22.98 -13.17 -26.69
C ALA A 148 22.24 -13.28 -28.04
N PHE A 149 21.61 -14.42 -28.33
CA PHE A 149 20.88 -14.65 -29.58
C PHE A 149 19.53 -13.94 -29.66
N MET A 150 19.10 -13.26 -28.61
CA MET A 150 17.90 -12.39 -28.65
C MET A 150 18.18 -11.11 -29.44
N VAL A 151 19.43 -10.65 -29.47
CA VAL A 151 19.83 -9.38 -30.05
C VAL A 151 20.88 -9.51 -31.17
N ALA A 152 21.52 -10.68 -31.26
CA ALA A 152 22.60 -10.92 -32.23
C ALA A 152 22.20 -11.96 -33.26
N LYS A 153 22.52 -11.70 -34.53
CA LYS A 153 22.44 -12.64 -35.66
C LYS A 153 23.63 -13.62 -35.69
N LYS A 154 24.71 -13.31 -34.98
CA LYS A 154 25.89 -14.15 -34.85
C LYS A 154 26.58 -13.81 -33.54
N VAL A 155 27.09 -14.82 -32.83
CA VAL A 155 27.90 -14.68 -31.62
C VAL A 155 29.25 -15.37 -31.83
N GLU A 156 30.33 -14.69 -31.45
CA GLU A 156 31.66 -15.25 -31.40
C GLU A 156 32.20 -15.20 -29.98
N ILE A 157 32.92 -16.24 -29.56
CA ILE A 157 33.68 -16.31 -28.30
C ILE A 157 35.12 -16.51 -28.63
N VAL A 158 35.99 -15.57 -28.23
CA VAL A 158 37.45 -15.73 -28.30
C VAL A 158 37.96 -15.88 -26.86
N THR A 159 38.52 -17.04 -26.53
CA THR A 159 38.86 -17.35 -25.15
C THR A 159 40.16 -18.10 -25.00
N ARG A 160 40.87 -17.86 -23.87
CA ARG A 160 42.03 -18.61 -23.44
C ARG A 160 41.93 -18.92 -21.95
N SER A 161 42.06 -20.19 -21.61
CA SER A 161 41.96 -20.65 -20.22
C SER A 161 43.19 -20.19 -19.39
N TYR A 162 42.95 -20.01 -18.07
CA TYR A 162 44.04 -19.73 -17.09
C TYR A 162 45.03 -20.89 -16.90
N LYS A 163 44.67 -22.08 -17.39
CA LYS A 163 45.50 -23.29 -17.27
C LYS A 163 46.81 -23.12 -18.06
N GLU A 164 47.88 -23.66 -17.50
CA GLU A 164 49.18 -23.66 -18.17
C GLU A 164 49.07 -24.35 -19.52
N ASP A 165 49.73 -23.81 -20.54
CA ASP A 165 49.75 -24.28 -21.94
C ASP A 165 48.41 -24.28 -22.69
N ALA A 166 47.37 -23.66 -22.14
CA ALA A 166 46.07 -23.53 -22.83
C ALA A 166 46.24 -22.67 -24.11
N LYS A 167 45.75 -23.21 -25.23
CA LYS A 167 45.66 -22.47 -26.49
C LYS A 167 44.46 -21.56 -26.51
N ALA A 168 44.55 -20.44 -27.18
CA ALA A 168 43.40 -19.60 -27.48
C ALA A 168 42.58 -20.24 -28.59
N ILE A 169 41.25 -20.18 -28.43
CA ILE A 169 40.27 -20.76 -29.36
C ILE A 169 39.18 -19.74 -29.66
N LYS A 170 38.58 -19.89 -30.83
CA LYS A 170 37.43 -19.11 -31.27
C LYS A 170 36.28 -20.06 -31.57
N TRP A 171 35.17 -19.82 -30.90
CA TRP A 171 33.87 -20.45 -31.15
C TRP A 171 32.96 -19.45 -31.86
N SER A 172 32.11 -19.94 -32.77
CA SER A 172 31.20 -19.10 -33.52
C SER A 172 29.88 -19.86 -33.82
N CYS A 173 28.74 -19.17 -33.66
CA CYS A 173 27.41 -19.67 -33.96
C CYS A 173 26.49 -18.53 -34.44
N ASP A 174 25.64 -18.82 -35.41
CA ASP A 174 24.65 -17.89 -35.97
C ASP A 174 23.23 -18.10 -35.43
N GLY A 175 23.09 -18.86 -34.32
CA GLY A 175 21.82 -19.20 -33.75
C GLY A 175 21.16 -20.42 -34.36
N SER A 176 21.81 -21.09 -35.31
CA SER A 176 21.49 -22.47 -35.76
C SER A 176 22.03 -23.50 -34.76
N PRO A 177 21.66 -24.77 -34.85
CA PRO A 177 22.25 -25.82 -34.03
C PRO A 177 23.74 -26.09 -34.29
N GLU A 178 24.28 -25.50 -35.33
CA GLU A 178 25.67 -25.72 -35.77
C GLU A 178 26.59 -24.61 -35.18
N PHE A 179 27.77 -25.03 -34.79
CA PHE A 179 28.84 -24.12 -34.36
C PHE A 179 30.16 -24.45 -35.07
N THR A 180 31.08 -23.46 -35.09
CA THR A 180 32.45 -23.73 -35.52
C THR A 180 33.38 -23.47 -34.34
N LEU A 181 34.47 -24.24 -34.26
CA LEU A 181 35.57 -24.09 -33.31
C LEU A 181 36.88 -24.12 -34.06
N GLU A 182 37.70 -23.08 -33.89
CA GLU A 182 38.97 -22.90 -34.56
C GLU A 182 40.04 -22.33 -33.61
N ASP A 183 41.34 -22.55 -33.95
CA ASP A 183 42.44 -21.95 -33.22
C ASP A 183 42.40 -20.42 -33.38
N ALA A 184 42.71 -19.69 -32.30
CA ALA A 184 42.75 -18.23 -32.30
C ALA A 184 44.04 -17.69 -31.65
N GLU A 185 44.29 -16.41 -31.82
CA GLU A 185 45.39 -15.69 -31.13
C GLU A 185 44.78 -14.83 -29.99
N ARG A 186 45.24 -15.07 -28.77
CA ARG A 186 44.95 -14.25 -27.59
C ARG A 186 46.14 -14.36 -26.63
N ASP A 187 46.72 -13.23 -26.27
CA ASP A 187 47.92 -13.19 -25.43
C ASP A 187 47.63 -13.52 -23.97
N ASP A 188 46.50 -13.01 -23.46
CA ASP A 188 46.07 -13.15 -22.05
C ASP A 188 44.94 -14.15 -21.88
N ARG A 189 44.80 -14.69 -20.65
CA ARG A 189 43.63 -15.44 -20.24
C ARG A 189 42.35 -14.59 -20.27
N GLY A 190 41.19 -15.24 -20.31
CA GLY A 190 39.87 -14.61 -20.26
C GLY A 190 39.07 -14.85 -21.51
N THR A 191 37.99 -14.11 -21.64
CA THR A 191 36.99 -14.32 -22.71
C THR A 191 36.51 -13.01 -23.30
N ASP A 192 36.46 -12.94 -24.65
CA ASP A 192 35.78 -11.89 -25.40
C ASP A 192 34.50 -12.51 -26.01
N ILE A 193 33.33 -11.98 -25.68
CA ILE A 193 32.06 -12.32 -26.30
C ILE A 193 31.71 -11.19 -27.28
N ILE A 194 31.66 -11.51 -28.57
CA ILE A 194 31.41 -10.57 -29.65
C ILE A 194 30.03 -10.86 -30.25
N LEU A 195 29.13 -9.89 -30.12
CA LEU A 195 27.75 -9.93 -30.61
C LEU A 195 27.64 -9.15 -31.91
N TYR A 196 27.35 -9.81 -33.02
CA TYR A 196 26.98 -9.15 -34.27
C TYR A 196 25.49 -8.84 -34.23
N ILE A 197 25.17 -7.58 -33.99
CA ILE A 197 23.81 -7.13 -33.67
C ILE A 197 22.88 -7.31 -34.88
N ASP A 198 21.68 -7.83 -34.64
CA ASP A 198 20.64 -8.00 -35.64
C ASP A 198 20.08 -6.64 -36.08
N ASP A 199 19.59 -6.56 -37.30
CA ASP A 199 19.09 -5.33 -37.90
C ASP A 199 17.87 -4.75 -37.11
N ASP A 200 17.08 -5.59 -36.50
CA ASP A 200 15.91 -5.22 -35.68
C ASP A 200 16.30 -4.76 -34.27
N CYS A 201 17.58 -4.91 -33.89
CA CYS A 201 18.10 -4.63 -32.55
C CYS A 201 19.17 -3.51 -32.54
N LYS A 202 19.26 -2.69 -33.60
CA LYS A 202 20.26 -1.64 -33.73
C LYS A 202 20.21 -0.57 -32.64
N GLU A 203 19.13 -0.44 -31.89
CA GLU A 203 19.06 0.43 -30.73
C GLU A 203 20.18 0.14 -29.71
N PHE A 204 20.63 -1.11 -29.60
CA PHE A 204 21.72 -1.49 -28.68
C PHE A 204 23.12 -1.09 -29.19
N LEU A 205 23.28 -0.57 -30.41
CA LEU A 205 24.52 0.03 -30.88
C LEU A 205 24.63 1.51 -30.46
N GLU A 206 23.61 2.09 -29.83
CA GLU A 206 23.66 3.45 -29.30
C GLU A 206 24.35 3.47 -27.93
N GLU A 207 25.40 4.30 -27.76
CA GLU A 207 26.13 4.44 -26.49
C GLU A 207 25.20 4.77 -25.31
N SER A 208 24.25 5.69 -25.53
CA SER A 208 23.33 6.12 -24.50
C SER A 208 22.43 4.96 -24.02
N ARG A 209 22.05 4.06 -24.93
CA ARG A 209 21.23 2.89 -24.61
C ARG A 209 22.01 1.89 -23.75
N ILE A 210 23.22 1.53 -24.17
CA ILE A 210 24.06 0.60 -23.40
C ILE A 210 24.48 1.22 -22.05
N GLN A 211 24.84 2.50 -22.00
CA GLN A 211 25.14 3.20 -20.75
C GLN A 211 23.96 3.14 -19.78
N GLY A 212 22.73 3.36 -20.28
CA GLY A 212 21.51 3.25 -19.49
C GLY A 212 21.31 1.85 -18.92
N LEU A 213 21.51 0.79 -19.73
CA LEU A 213 21.40 -0.60 -19.32
C LEU A 213 22.48 -1.01 -18.31
N LEU A 214 23.72 -0.61 -18.53
CA LEU A 214 24.82 -0.84 -17.59
C LEU A 214 24.54 -0.17 -16.23
N ASN A 215 24.07 1.06 -16.25
CA ASN A 215 23.67 1.76 -15.02
C ASN A 215 22.49 1.09 -14.30
N LYS A 216 21.53 0.53 -15.04
CA LYS A 216 20.38 -0.18 -14.48
C LYS A 216 20.77 -1.51 -13.85
N TYR A 217 21.49 -2.35 -14.59
CA TYR A 217 21.70 -3.75 -14.22
C TYR A 217 23.05 -4.01 -13.54
N CYS A 218 24.08 -3.21 -13.84
CA CYS A 218 25.46 -3.50 -13.46
C CYS A 218 26.04 -2.54 -12.41
N ARG A 219 25.26 -1.56 -11.96
CA ARG A 219 25.69 -0.44 -11.09
C ARG A 219 26.48 -0.87 -9.85
N PHE A 220 26.23 -2.04 -9.32
CA PHE A 220 26.82 -2.50 -8.06
C PHE A 220 27.54 -3.85 -8.16
N LEU A 221 27.83 -4.32 -9.38
CA LEU A 221 28.55 -5.57 -9.56
C LEU A 221 29.92 -5.54 -8.85
N PRO A 222 30.39 -6.68 -8.28
CA PRO A 222 31.60 -6.74 -7.43
C PRO A 222 32.93 -6.70 -8.20
N VAL A 223 32.86 -6.52 -9.52
CA VAL A 223 34.03 -6.37 -10.39
C VAL A 223 33.86 -5.06 -11.16
N PRO A 224 34.92 -4.24 -11.31
CA PRO A 224 34.86 -3.02 -12.11
C PRO A 224 34.41 -3.31 -13.55
N VAL A 225 33.48 -2.51 -14.06
CA VAL A 225 32.97 -2.56 -15.43
C VAL A 225 33.27 -1.23 -16.11
N ALA A 226 34.02 -1.27 -17.17
CA ALA A 226 34.40 -0.10 -17.96
C ALA A 226 33.56 0.01 -19.23
N PHE A 227 33.05 1.20 -19.51
CA PHE A 227 32.36 1.52 -20.74
C PHE A 227 32.81 2.89 -21.25
N GLY A 228 33.57 2.88 -22.34
CA GLY A 228 34.20 4.08 -22.90
C GLY A 228 35.34 4.64 -22.04
N LYS A 229 35.73 5.87 -22.32
CA LYS A 229 36.76 6.60 -21.60
C LYS A 229 36.17 7.71 -20.75
N LYS A 230 36.85 8.11 -19.67
CA LYS A 230 36.45 9.30 -18.90
C LYS A 230 36.56 10.53 -19.78
N LYS A 231 35.60 11.42 -19.69
CA LYS A 231 35.55 12.68 -20.45
C LYS A 231 35.91 13.85 -19.54
N GLU A 232 36.82 14.69 -19.97
CA GLU A 232 37.18 15.95 -19.30
C GLU A 232 36.81 17.14 -20.15
N TRP A 233 36.48 18.26 -19.51
CA TRP A 233 36.27 19.54 -20.20
C TRP A 233 37.60 20.22 -20.47
N LYS A 234 38.00 20.33 -21.75
CA LYS A 234 39.14 21.12 -22.19
C LYS A 234 38.70 22.10 -23.27
N ASP A 235 38.99 23.37 -23.08
CA ASP A 235 38.64 24.45 -24.01
C ASP A 235 37.16 24.49 -24.45
N GLY A 236 36.24 24.22 -23.51
CA GLY A 236 34.78 24.23 -23.77
C GLY A 236 34.26 23.02 -24.54
N LYS A 237 35.06 21.96 -24.72
CA LYS A 237 34.69 20.71 -25.36
C LYS A 237 35.00 19.54 -24.41
N GLN A 238 34.16 18.52 -24.45
CA GLN A 238 34.44 17.24 -23.80
C GLN A 238 35.45 16.46 -24.65
N VAL A 239 36.55 16.03 -24.03
CA VAL A 239 37.62 15.23 -24.65
C VAL A 239 37.79 13.96 -23.85
N ASP A 240 37.94 12.83 -24.53
CA ASP A 240 38.22 11.54 -23.89
C ASP A 240 39.65 11.57 -23.31
N THR A 241 39.78 11.04 -22.09
CA THR A 241 41.06 10.81 -21.42
C THR A 241 41.59 9.41 -21.73
N GLU A 242 42.82 9.11 -21.28
CA GLU A 242 43.35 7.74 -21.35
C GLU A 242 42.72 6.79 -20.33
N GLU A 243 42.04 7.31 -19.28
CA GLU A 243 41.45 6.51 -18.23
C GLU A 243 40.13 5.90 -18.64
N ASP A 244 39.89 4.64 -18.22
CA ASP A 244 38.63 3.96 -18.41
C ASP A 244 37.52 4.59 -17.58
N ASN A 245 36.32 4.68 -18.16
CA ASN A 245 35.14 5.11 -17.48
C ASN A 245 34.49 3.92 -16.74
N ILE A 246 34.82 3.75 -15.45
CA ILE A 246 34.22 2.73 -14.61
C ILE A 246 32.79 3.16 -14.22
N ILE A 247 31.79 2.38 -14.62
CA ILE A 247 30.39 2.73 -14.50
C ILE A 247 29.76 2.25 -13.19
N ASN A 248 30.40 1.36 -12.43
CA ASN A 248 29.85 0.73 -11.26
C ASN A 248 30.66 1.00 -9.99
N SER A 249 29.98 0.79 -8.85
CA SER A 249 30.61 0.77 -7.52
C SER A 249 30.72 -0.67 -7.05
N SER A 250 31.92 -1.24 -7.10
CA SER A 250 32.17 -2.65 -6.77
C SER A 250 32.05 -2.98 -5.27
N CYS A 251 31.92 -1.98 -4.42
CA CYS A 251 31.84 -2.15 -2.96
C CYS A 251 30.75 -1.24 -2.37
N PRO A 252 29.46 -1.50 -2.68
CA PRO A 252 28.35 -0.68 -2.22
C PRO A 252 28.23 -0.72 -0.69
N ILE A 253 27.57 0.29 -0.10
CA ILE A 253 27.57 0.48 1.36
C ILE A 253 26.96 -0.70 2.13
N TRP A 254 25.98 -1.40 1.55
CA TRP A 254 25.32 -2.53 2.23
C TRP A 254 26.18 -3.79 2.33
N THR A 255 27.29 -3.87 1.61
CA THR A 255 28.29 -4.97 1.74
C THR A 255 29.28 -4.71 2.85
N LYS A 256 29.34 -3.48 3.40
CA LYS A 256 30.22 -3.09 4.49
C LYS A 256 29.53 -3.32 5.84
N LYS A 257 30.34 -3.46 6.89
CA LYS A 257 29.77 -3.54 8.24
C LYS A 257 29.23 -2.17 8.68
N PRO A 258 28.08 -2.10 9.39
CA PRO A 258 27.56 -0.83 9.89
C PRO A 258 28.54 -0.02 10.72
N SER A 259 29.47 -0.69 11.45
CA SER A 259 30.51 -0.04 12.26
C SER A 259 31.60 0.70 11.44
N GLU A 260 31.70 0.42 10.16
CA GLU A 260 32.67 1.03 9.23
C GLU A 260 32.10 2.27 8.51
N LEU A 261 30.81 2.55 8.70
CA LEU A 261 30.04 3.58 7.99
C LEU A 261 29.64 4.72 8.93
N LYS A 262 29.63 5.93 8.39
CA LYS A 262 29.13 7.14 9.05
C LYS A 262 27.78 7.53 8.45
N ASP A 263 27.04 8.35 9.17
CA ASP A 263 25.75 8.87 8.73
C ASP A 263 25.80 9.55 7.35
N GLU A 264 26.92 10.24 7.06
CA GLU A 264 27.11 10.91 5.77
C GLU A 264 27.24 9.92 4.60
N ASP A 265 27.79 8.72 4.83
CA ASP A 265 27.89 7.67 3.81
C ASP A 265 26.49 7.19 3.40
N TYR A 266 25.59 7.02 4.38
CA TYR A 266 24.19 6.63 4.14
C TYR A 266 23.42 7.73 3.41
N LYS A 267 23.58 8.98 3.80
CA LYS A 267 22.92 10.13 3.14
C LYS A 267 23.43 10.33 1.73
N LYS A 268 24.74 10.21 1.51
CA LYS A 268 25.33 10.27 0.16
C LYS A 268 24.75 9.18 -0.73
N PHE A 269 24.72 7.95 -0.24
CA PHE A 269 24.17 6.83 -0.99
C PHE A 269 22.69 7.03 -1.31
N TYR A 270 21.90 7.58 -0.38
CA TYR A 270 20.50 7.91 -0.64
C TYR A 270 20.34 8.96 -1.74
N ARG A 271 21.15 10.04 -1.71
CA ARG A 271 21.15 11.07 -2.76
C ARG A 271 21.56 10.51 -4.12
N ASP A 272 22.51 9.58 -4.14
CA ASP A 272 22.94 8.92 -5.38
C ASP A 272 21.85 8.01 -5.98
N LEU A 273 21.02 7.38 -5.14
CA LEU A 273 19.88 6.56 -5.59
C LEU A 273 18.66 7.39 -5.96
N TYR A 274 18.38 8.44 -5.20
CA TYR A 274 17.15 9.24 -5.28
C TYR A 274 17.46 10.76 -5.33
N PRO A 275 18.07 11.25 -6.40
CA PRO A 275 18.60 12.62 -6.47
C PRO A 275 17.52 13.70 -6.38
N MET A 276 16.25 13.35 -6.64
CA MET A 276 15.12 14.29 -6.59
C MET A 276 14.29 14.17 -5.29
N SER A 277 14.73 13.35 -4.34
CA SER A 277 14.04 13.16 -3.07
C SER A 277 14.65 14.02 -1.96
N ASP A 278 13.85 14.40 -0.98
CA ASP A 278 14.33 15.05 0.25
C ASP A 278 15.19 14.07 1.06
N GLU A 279 15.99 14.58 1.99
CA GLU A 279 16.78 13.75 2.93
C GLU A 279 15.87 12.78 3.70
N PRO A 280 16.30 11.52 3.90
CA PRO A 280 15.51 10.53 4.62
C PRO A 280 15.44 10.88 6.12
N LEU A 281 14.36 10.46 6.77
CA LEU A 281 14.17 10.63 8.22
C LEU A 281 15.23 9.86 9.02
N PHE A 282 15.51 8.64 8.62
CA PHE A 282 16.54 7.74 9.12
C PHE A 282 16.63 6.51 8.22
N TRP A 283 17.52 5.57 8.57
CA TRP A 283 17.74 4.33 7.80
C TRP A 283 17.93 3.13 8.71
N ILE A 284 17.80 1.96 8.09
CA ILE A 284 18.05 0.66 8.70
C ILE A 284 19.05 -0.06 7.81
N HIS A 285 20.21 -0.41 8.36
CA HIS A 285 21.17 -1.28 7.71
C HIS A 285 20.83 -2.74 8.04
N LEU A 286 20.54 -3.53 7.02
CA LEU A 286 20.29 -4.96 7.10
C LEU A 286 21.62 -5.69 6.89
N ASN A 287 21.97 -6.59 7.82
CA ASN A 287 23.15 -7.43 7.69
C ASN A 287 22.89 -8.73 8.47
N VAL A 288 22.53 -9.79 7.75
CA VAL A 288 22.13 -11.09 8.28
C VAL A 288 22.80 -12.16 7.46
N ASP A 289 23.40 -13.14 8.13
CA ASP A 289 24.08 -14.30 7.53
C ASP A 289 23.45 -15.64 7.95
N TYR A 290 22.52 -15.62 8.90
CA TYR A 290 21.80 -16.81 9.36
C TYR A 290 20.40 -16.42 9.90
N PRO A 291 19.34 -17.17 9.60
CA PRO A 291 19.21 -18.41 8.83
C PRO A 291 19.15 -18.24 7.32
N PHE A 292 19.32 -17.04 6.82
CA PHE A 292 19.39 -16.67 5.40
C PHE A 292 20.35 -15.50 5.24
N ASN A 293 20.89 -15.32 4.04
CA ASN A 293 21.73 -14.17 3.74
C ASN A 293 20.87 -13.00 3.27
N LEU A 294 20.95 -11.89 3.99
CA LEU A 294 20.21 -10.67 3.68
C LEU A 294 21.05 -9.47 4.05
N THR A 295 21.38 -8.67 3.06
CA THR A 295 22.02 -7.38 3.26
C THR A 295 21.18 -6.27 2.62
N GLY A 296 21.42 -5.02 3.00
CA GLY A 296 20.67 -3.92 2.41
C GLY A 296 20.65 -2.68 3.28
N VAL A 297 20.09 -1.61 2.72
CA VAL A 297 19.80 -0.39 3.47
C VAL A 297 18.40 0.07 3.10
N LEU A 298 17.54 0.16 4.09
CA LEU A 298 16.18 0.70 3.94
C LEU A 298 16.13 2.10 4.54
N TYR A 299 15.52 3.03 3.81
CA TYR A 299 15.36 4.42 4.20
C TYR A 299 13.90 4.77 4.41
N PHE A 300 13.62 5.56 5.43
CA PHE A 300 12.31 6.16 5.66
C PHE A 300 12.27 7.53 4.97
N PRO A 301 11.60 7.66 3.82
CA PRO A 301 11.46 8.94 3.12
C PRO A 301 10.42 9.83 3.82
N LYS A 302 10.44 11.13 3.51
CA LYS A 302 9.32 12.03 3.82
C LYS A 302 8.23 11.85 2.77
N ILE A 303 7.01 11.49 3.21
CA ILE A 303 5.86 11.27 2.34
C ILE A 303 4.99 12.53 2.31
N LYS A 304 4.90 13.20 1.16
CA LYS A 304 4.29 14.53 1.06
C LYS A 304 2.79 14.56 0.77
N SER A 305 2.13 13.58 0.14
CA SER A 305 0.67 13.65 -0.08
C SER A 305 0.01 12.52 -0.86
N ASN A 306 0.72 11.60 -1.49
CA ASN A 306 0.09 10.53 -2.25
C ASN A 306 0.83 9.22 -2.05
N ILE A 307 0.21 8.31 -1.29
CA ILE A 307 0.78 7.01 -0.93
C ILE A 307 1.10 6.18 -2.17
N ASP A 308 0.22 6.20 -3.18
CA ASP A 308 0.36 5.34 -4.37
C ASP A 308 1.55 5.73 -5.27
N LEU A 309 1.93 7.01 -5.30
CA LEU A 309 3.10 7.49 -6.07
C LEU A 309 4.44 7.16 -5.40
N GLN A 310 4.44 6.71 -4.16
CA GLN A 310 5.64 6.44 -3.36
C GLN A 310 5.99 4.96 -3.28
N LYS A 311 5.08 4.06 -3.72
CA LYS A 311 5.31 2.62 -3.71
C LYS A 311 6.42 2.22 -4.69
N ASN A 312 7.05 1.06 -4.41
CA ASN A 312 8.01 0.41 -5.31
C ASN A 312 9.30 1.22 -5.56
N LYS A 313 9.89 1.75 -4.48
CA LYS A 313 11.20 2.41 -4.52
C LYS A 313 12.34 1.57 -3.92
N ILE A 314 12.04 0.37 -3.46
CA ILE A 314 13.05 -0.58 -2.99
C ILE A 314 13.57 -1.34 -4.20
N GLN A 315 14.88 -1.32 -4.40
CA GLN A 315 15.57 -2.08 -5.45
C GLN A 315 16.03 -3.43 -4.89
N LEU A 316 15.63 -4.51 -5.55
CA LEU A 316 16.05 -5.86 -5.20
C LEU A 316 17.28 -6.27 -6.00
N TYR A 317 18.26 -6.79 -5.29
CA TYR A 317 19.48 -7.38 -5.84
C TYR A 317 19.62 -8.84 -5.40
N CYS A 318 20.36 -9.60 -6.17
CA CYS A 318 20.81 -10.94 -5.83
C CYS A 318 22.30 -11.00 -6.16
N ASN A 319 23.16 -11.12 -5.15
CA ASN A 319 24.62 -11.03 -5.30
C ASN A 319 25.05 -9.76 -6.07
N GLN A 320 24.51 -8.60 -5.66
CA GLN A 320 24.79 -7.28 -6.25
C GLN A 320 24.30 -7.11 -7.71
N VAL A 321 23.60 -8.09 -8.28
CA VAL A 321 22.95 -7.99 -9.59
C VAL A 321 21.52 -7.50 -9.41
N TYR A 322 21.15 -6.45 -10.13
CA TYR A 322 19.80 -5.93 -10.12
C TYR A 322 18.77 -6.95 -10.64
N VAL A 323 17.70 -7.13 -9.87
CA VAL A 323 16.59 -8.04 -10.21
C VAL A 323 15.36 -7.25 -10.63
N THR A 324 14.82 -6.44 -9.71
CA THR A 324 13.58 -5.68 -9.91
C THR A 324 13.46 -4.54 -8.89
N ASP A 325 12.60 -3.58 -9.18
CA ASP A 325 12.13 -2.56 -8.23
C ASP A 325 10.74 -2.88 -7.64
N SER A 326 10.12 -3.97 -8.08
CA SER A 326 8.88 -4.48 -7.48
C SER A 326 9.22 -5.55 -6.44
N VAL A 327 9.06 -5.19 -5.17
CA VAL A 327 9.31 -6.08 -4.01
C VAL A 327 8.02 -6.66 -3.42
N GLU A 328 6.94 -6.69 -4.21
CA GLU A 328 5.68 -7.32 -3.81
C GLU A 328 5.91 -8.79 -3.42
N GLY A 329 5.36 -9.15 -2.26
CA GLY A 329 5.53 -10.49 -1.69
C GLY A 329 6.84 -10.73 -0.94
N ILE A 330 7.88 -9.88 -1.09
CA ILE A 330 9.12 -9.94 -0.29
C ILE A 330 8.98 -9.15 1.00
N VAL A 331 8.39 -7.96 0.91
CA VAL A 331 8.09 -7.13 2.08
C VAL A 331 6.58 -6.94 2.18
N PRO A 332 6.03 -6.76 3.40
CA PRO A 332 4.64 -6.37 3.56
C PRO A 332 4.34 -5.03 2.87
N ASP A 333 3.08 -4.82 2.47
CA ASP A 333 2.66 -3.65 1.69
C ASP A 333 3.05 -2.32 2.33
N PHE A 334 2.97 -2.18 3.66
CA PHE A 334 3.34 -0.94 4.33
C PHE A 334 4.85 -0.62 4.23
N LEU A 335 5.69 -1.63 4.04
CA LEU A 335 7.13 -1.45 3.84
C LEU A 335 7.50 -1.13 2.38
N THR A 336 6.58 -1.31 1.42
CA THR A 336 6.80 -0.88 0.03
C THR A 336 6.88 0.65 -0.11
N LEU A 337 6.46 1.38 0.93
CA LEU A 337 6.64 2.83 1.03
C LEU A 337 8.07 3.26 1.36
N LEU A 338 8.92 2.34 1.81
CA LEU A 338 10.33 2.62 2.07
C LEU A 338 11.11 2.73 0.76
N HIS A 339 12.24 3.43 0.82
CA HIS A 339 13.24 3.48 -0.23
C HIS A 339 14.43 2.59 0.12
N GLY A 340 15.25 2.24 -0.85
CA GLY A 340 16.53 1.58 -0.55
C GLY A 340 16.84 0.38 -1.39
N VAL A 341 17.66 -0.49 -0.82
CA VAL A 341 18.19 -1.69 -1.47
C VAL A 341 18.04 -2.90 -0.54
N ILE A 342 17.61 -4.01 -1.11
CA ILE A 342 17.64 -5.34 -0.51
C ILE A 342 18.47 -6.23 -1.40
N ASP A 343 19.45 -6.96 -0.85
CA ASP A 343 20.30 -7.90 -1.57
C ASP A 343 20.29 -9.25 -0.83
N SER A 344 19.82 -10.29 -1.51
CA SER A 344 19.75 -11.65 -0.92
C SER A 344 19.86 -12.71 -2.00
N PRO A 345 20.83 -13.64 -1.89
CA PRO A 345 20.91 -14.83 -2.75
C PRO A 345 19.83 -15.88 -2.45
N ASP A 346 19.20 -15.82 -1.27
CA ASP A 346 18.24 -16.82 -0.79
C ASP A 346 16.80 -16.55 -1.26
N ILE A 347 16.59 -15.44 -2.00
CA ILE A 347 15.31 -15.15 -2.64
C ILE A 347 15.20 -15.96 -3.92
N PRO A 348 14.22 -16.88 -4.04
CA PRO A 348 14.07 -17.72 -5.21
C PRO A 348 13.60 -16.89 -6.40
N LEU A 349 14.44 -16.87 -7.44
CA LEU A 349 14.18 -16.19 -8.69
C LEU A 349 13.81 -17.22 -9.79
N ASN A 350 12.99 -16.80 -10.74
CA ASN A 350 12.80 -17.57 -11.96
C ASN A 350 14.08 -17.55 -12.84
N VAL A 351 14.09 -18.31 -13.92
CA VAL A 351 15.25 -18.41 -14.83
C VAL A 351 15.65 -17.04 -15.40
N SER A 352 14.67 -16.17 -15.71
CA SER A 352 14.92 -14.82 -16.22
C SER A 352 15.23 -13.80 -15.12
N ARG A 353 15.20 -14.19 -13.84
CA ARG A 353 15.35 -13.29 -12.67
C ARG A 353 14.39 -12.10 -12.67
N SER A 354 13.31 -12.17 -13.45
CA SER A 354 12.35 -11.07 -13.60
C SER A 354 11.15 -11.19 -12.66
N TYR A 355 10.92 -12.39 -12.12
CA TYR A 355 9.78 -12.69 -11.25
C TYR A 355 10.20 -13.49 -10.04
N LEU A 356 9.55 -13.18 -8.92
CA LEU A 356 9.74 -13.86 -7.66
C LEU A 356 8.86 -15.13 -7.60
N GLN A 357 9.42 -16.20 -7.07
CA GLN A 357 8.64 -17.38 -6.75
C GLN A 357 8.17 -17.29 -5.31
N SER A 358 6.87 -17.54 -5.07
CA SER A 358 6.33 -17.61 -3.71
C SER A 358 6.92 -18.81 -2.97
N ASP A 359 7.76 -18.55 -1.97
CA ASP A 359 8.44 -19.59 -1.17
C ASP A 359 8.36 -19.28 0.34
N SER A 360 8.57 -20.30 1.15
CA SER A 360 8.66 -20.21 2.60
C SER A 360 9.79 -19.29 3.09
N ASN A 361 10.89 -19.19 2.34
CA ASN A 361 12.02 -18.32 2.67
C ASN A 361 11.66 -16.83 2.51
N VAL A 362 10.88 -16.48 1.49
CA VAL A 362 10.39 -15.11 1.29
C VAL A 362 9.57 -14.65 2.50
N LYS A 363 8.69 -15.51 3.03
CA LYS A 363 7.91 -15.20 4.25
C LYS A 363 8.82 -14.96 5.47
N LYS A 364 9.88 -15.77 5.65
CA LYS A 364 10.84 -15.59 6.75
C LYS A 364 11.60 -14.27 6.62
N ILE A 365 12.04 -13.92 5.41
CA ILE A 365 12.71 -12.65 5.11
C ILE A 365 11.76 -11.49 5.42
N SER A 366 10.52 -11.54 4.94
CA SER A 366 9.48 -10.55 5.18
C SER A 366 9.24 -10.32 6.68
N THR A 367 9.03 -11.40 7.44
CA THR A 367 8.83 -11.34 8.89
C THR A 367 10.06 -10.74 9.61
N TYR A 368 11.26 -11.10 9.16
CA TYR A 368 12.50 -10.57 9.74
C TYR A 368 12.65 -9.06 9.49
N ILE A 369 12.42 -8.61 8.26
CA ILE A 369 12.47 -7.18 7.91
C ILE A 369 11.46 -6.41 8.76
N THR A 370 10.21 -6.88 8.85
CA THR A 370 9.15 -6.28 9.68
C THR A 370 9.59 -6.15 11.14
N LYS A 371 10.18 -7.22 11.68
CA LYS A 371 10.71 -7.20 13.04
C LYS A 371 11.81 -6.16 13.22
N LYS A 372 12.78 -6.10 12.29
CA LYS A 372 13.88 -5.13 12.35
C LYS A 372 13.40 -3.69 12.24
N VAL A 373 12.41 -3.43 11.39
CA VAL A 373 11.76 -2.13 11.28
C VAL A 373 11.12 -1.73 12.62
N ALA A 374 10.31 -2.60 13.21
CA ALA A 374 9.68 -2.34 14.50
C ALA A 374 10.70 -2.13 15.62
N ASP A 375 11.75 -2.96 15.69
CA ASP A 375 12.81 -2.86 16.70
C ASP A 375 13.59 -1.53 16.55
N ARG A 376 13.84 -1.07 15.31
CA ARG A 376 14.51 0.22 15.05
C ARG A 376 13.65 1.40 15.48
N LEU A 377 12.36 1.40 15.11
CA LEU A 377 11.41 2.44 15.51
C LEU A 377 11.31 2.52 17.04
N GLN A 378 11.19 1.38 17.71
CA GLN A 378 11.16 1.30 19.17
C GLN A 378 12.47 1.80 19.80
N SER A 379 13.62 1.51 19.18
CA SER A 379 14.91 1.99 19.65
C SER A 379 15.03 3.51 19.56
N ILE A 380 14.59 4.12 18.44
CA ILE A 380 14.58 5.58 18.28
C ILE A 380 13.68 6.21 19.34
N PHE A 381 12.46 5.68 19.52
CA PHE A 381 11.51 6.16 20.54
C PHE A 381 12.09 6.12 21.95
N LYS A 382 12.78 5.01 22.33
CA LYS A 382 13.38 4.86 23.67
C LYS A 382 14.59 5.76 23.89
N ASN A 383 15.42 5.95 22.86
CA ASN A 383 16.68 6.68 22.99
C ASN A 383 16.49 8.19 22.93
N ASP A 384 15.58 8.67 22.07
CA ASP A 384 15.25 10.09 21.93
C ASP A 384 13.78 10.25 21.56
N ARG A 385 12.93 10.24 22.59
CA ARG A 385 11.48 10.41 22.44
C ARG A 385 11.14 11.74 21.76
N LYS A 386 11.84 12.81 22.06
CA LYS A 386 11.55 14.13 21.51
C LYS A 386 11.85 14.21 20.03
N GLU A 387 12.95 13.59 19.58
CA GLU A 387 13.25 13.47 18.16
C GLU A 387 12.21 12.60 17.44
N PHE A 388 11.75 11.53 18.07
CA PHE A 388 10.68 10.68 17.53
C PHE A 388 9.36 11.46 17.37
N GLU A 389 8.98 12.24 18.39
CA GLU A 389 7.80 13.11 18.35
C GLU A 389 7.89 14.16 17.23
N ASN A 390 9.07 14.77 17.03
CA ASN A 390 9.29 15.73 15.94
C ASN A 390 9.17 15.12 14.54
N LYS A 391 9.39 13.80 14.41
CA LYS A 391 9.27 13.04 13.16
C LYS A 391 7.92 12.32 13.03
N TRP A 392 7.06 12.41 14.04
CA TRP A 392 5.83 11.62 14.11
C TRP A 392 4.90 11.83 12.93
N ASP A 393 4.70 13.08 12.51
CA ASP A 393 3.80 13.42 11.41
C ASP A 393 4.24 12.76 10.08
N ASP A 394 5.56 12.58 9.86
CA ASP A 394 6.12 11.86 8.72
C ASP A 394 6.12 10.33 8.92
N LEU A 395 6.18 9.83 10.17
CA LEU A 395 6.23 8.40 10.51
C LEU A 395 4.84 7.78 10.67
N LYS A 396 3.86 8.58 11.06
CA LYS A 396 2.49 8.14 11.37
C LYS A 396 1.91 7.21 10.30
N ILE A 397 2.10 7.55 9.04
CA ILE A 397 1.55 6.79 7.93
C ILE A 397 2.12 5.38 7.81
N PHE A 398 3.44 5.22 7.98
CA PHE A 398 4.10 3.90 7.96
C PHE A 398 3.65 3.03 9.13
N ILE A 399 3.58 3.64 10.32
CA ILE A 399 3.24 2.94 11.55
C ILE A 399 1.77 2.53 11.52
N ASN A 400 0.87 3.44 11.18
CA ASN A 400 -0.57 3.16 11.09
C ASN A 400 -0.87 2.12 10.02
N TYR A 401 -0.25 2.21 8.82
CA TYR A 401 -0.46 1.22 7.77
C TYR A 401 0.05 -0.16 8.20
N GLY A 402 1.22 -0.22 8.84
CA GLY A 402 1.75 -1.45 9.41
C GLY A 402 0.85 -2.07 10.48
N MET A 403 0.32 -1.25 11.40
CA MET A 403 -0.60 -1.70 12.44
C MET A 403 -1.92 -2.22 11.88
N LEU A 404 -2.42 -1.62 10.81
CA LEU A 404 -3.66 -2.04 10.14
C LEU A 404 -3.53 -3.35 9.38
N THR A 405 -2.34 -3.64 8.84
CA THR A 405 -2.15 -4.77 7.92
C THR A 405 -1.39 -5.95 8.50
N GLN A 406 -0.66 -5.77 9.61
CA GLN A 406 0.22 -6.79 10.21
C GLN A 406 0.03 -6.86 11.73
N GLU A 407 -0.59 -7.93 12.21
CA GLU A 407 -0.83 -8.14 13.65
C GLU A 407 0.47 -8.18 14.47
N ASP A 408 1.48 -8.90 13.99
CA ASP A 408 2.79 -8.97 14.67
C ASP A 408 3.47 -7.61 14.79
N PHE A 409 3.22 -6.71 13.83
CA PHE A 409 3.72 -5.35 13.88
C PHE A 409 2.91 -4.50 14.87
N TYR A 410 1.57 -4.67 14.91
CA TYR A 410 0.71 -4.02 15.89
C TYR A 410 1.16 -4.31 17.32
N GLU A 411 1.41 -5.58 17.67
CA GLU A 411 1.84 -6.01 19.01
C GLU A 411 3.14 -5.32 19.48
N LYS A 412 3.97 -4.88 18.57
CA LYS A 412 5.17 -4.11 18.89
C LYS A 412 4.94 -2.61 18.84
N ALA A 413 4.23 -2.14 17.81
CA ALA A 413 4.05 -0.73 17.53
C ALA A 413 3.17 -0.03 18.57
N ASN A 414 2.20 -0.72 19.19
CA ASN A 414 1.35 -0.17 20.24
C ASN A 414 2.13 0.40 21.45
N LYS A 415 3.42 0.03 21.61
CA LYS A 415 4.29 0.50 22.69
C LYS A 415 4.98 1.83 22.39
N PHE A 416 4.99 2.27 21.12
CA PHE A 416 5.66 3.49 20.68
C PHE A 416 4.83 4.31 19.67
N ALA A 417 3.72 3.78 19.19
CA ALA A 417 2.77 4.56 18.40
C ALA A 417 2.18 5.69 19.25
N LEU A 418 1.99 6.86 18.64
CA LEU A 418 1.59 8.04 19.35
C LEU A 418 0.22 8.54 18.89
N PHE A 419 -0.54 9.06 19.82
CA PHE A 419 -1.59 10.03 19.58
C PHE A 419 -1.02 11.44 19.65
N LYS A 420 -1.53 12.34 18.83
CA LYS A 420 -1.27 13.77 18.88
C LYS A 420 -2.58 14.47 19.26
N ASP A 421 -2.55 15.33 20.26
CA ASP A 421 -3.72 16.13 20.62
C ASP A 421 -3.78 17.48 19.86
N THR A 422 -4.87 18.20 20.02
CA THR A 422 -5.09 19.51 19.40
C THR A 422 -4.19 20.63 19.96
N ASP A 423 -3.42 20.36 21.02
CA ASP A 423 -2.38 21.24 21.56
C ASP A 423 -0.98 20.83 21.07
N SER A 424 -0.89 19.91 20.10
CA SER A 424 0.37 19.37 19.55
C SER A 424 1.23 18.64 20.59
N LYS A 425 0.63 18.03 21.59
CA LYS A 425 1.30 17.14 22.54
C LYS A 425 1.13 15.70 22.08
N TYR A 426 2.14 14.89 22.38
CA TYR A 426 2.21 13.49 21.96
C TYR A 426 2.14 12.54 23.15
N TYR A 427 1.38 11.47 22.98
CA TYR A 427 1.14 10.45 24.02
C TYR A 427 1.19 9.07 23.40
N THR A 428 1.76 8.09 24.11
CA THR A 428 1.49 6.67 23.79
C THR A 428 0.02 6.34 24.06
N PHE A 429 -0.47 5.24 23.56
CA PHE A 429 -1.87 4.83 23.78
C PHE A 429 -2.18 4.69 25.29
N GLU A 430 -1.25 4.10 26.05
CA GLU A 430 -1.41 3.93 27.50
C GLU A 430 -1.37 5.27 28.27
N GLU A 431 -0.46 6.18 27.89
CA GLU A 431 -0.40 7.52 28.48
C GLU A 431 -1.68 8.31 28.24
N TYR A 432 -2.22 8.22 27.00
CA TYR A 432 -3.44 8.92 26.67
C TYR A 432 -4.67 8.35 27.39
N GLN A 433 -4.79 7.02 27.46
CA GLN A 433 -5.83 6.37 28.27
C GLN A 433 -5.81 6.84 29.72
N THR A 434 -4.62 6.91 30.30
CA THR A 434 -4.45 7.39 31.69
C THR A 434 -4.86 8.83 31.83
N LEU A 435 -4.49 9.69 30.87
CA LEU A 435 -4.81 11.13 30.86
C LEU A 435 -6.32 11.38 30.87
N ILE A 436 -7.07 10.68 30.02
CA ILE A 436 -8.50 10.97 29.82
C ILE A 436 -9.46 10.19 30.73
N LYS A 437 -8.95 9.17 31.45
CA LYS A 437 -9.75 8.21 32.20
C LYS A 437 -10.76 8.87 33.16
N ASP A 438 -10.33 9.83 33.94
CA ASP A 438 -11.19 10.43 34.97
C ASP A 438 -12.24 11.37 34.39
N ASN A 439 -11.91 12.09 33.32
CA ASN A 439 -12.75 13.11 32.74
C ASN A 439 -13.59 12.60 31.56
N GLN A 440 -13.17 11.56 30.85
CA GLN A 440 -13.81 11.11 29.62
C GLN A 440 -14.38 9.68 29.69
N THR A 441 -14.62 9.18 30.90
CA THR A 441 -15.39 7.96 31.11
C THR A 441 -16.88 8.29 31.24
N ASP A 442 -17.73 7.61 30.47
CA ASP A 442 -19.18 7.78 30.51
C ASP A 442 -19.85 7.05 31.70
N LYS A 443 -21.17 7.22 31.87
CA LYS A 443 -21.95 6.56 32.92
C LYS A 443 -21.92 5.04 32.87
N ASN A 444 -21.63 4.43 31.69
CA ASN A 444 -21.55 3.00 31.47
C ASN A 444 -20.13 2.43 31.70
N GLY A 445 -19.18 3.28 32.04
CA GLY A 445 -17.79 2.93 32.22
C GLY A 445 -17.03 2.79 30.91
N SER A 446 -17.54 3.34 29.81
CA SER A 446 -16.84 3.39 28.52
C SER A 446 -15.96 4.63 28.43
N LEU A 447 -14.73 4.46 27.95
CA LEU A 447 -13.78 5.53 27.76
C LEU A 447 -13.97 6.18 26.38
N ILE A 448 -14.24 7.47 26.37
CA ILE A 448 -14.55 8.21 25.14
C ILE A 448 -13.34 9.01 24.68
N TYR A 449 -12.80 8.65 23.52
CA TYR A 449 -11.72 9.35 22.84
C TYR A 449 -12.33 10.42 21.94
N LEU A 450 -12.30 11.68 22.37
CA LEU A 450 -12.73 12.77 21.52
C LEU A 450 -11.65 13.08 20.49
N TYR A 451 -12.06 13.34 19.24
CA TYR A 451 -11.12 13.72 18.19
C TYR A 451 -11.68 14.77 17.24
N ALA A 452 -10.77 15.48 16.61
CA ALA A 452 -11.02 16.41 15.50
C ALA A 452 -10.15 16.01 14.31
N ASN A 453 -10.62 16.26 13.09
CA ASN A 453 -9.85 16.06 11.87
C ASN A 453 -9.48 17.36 11.15
N ASN A 454 -10.05 18.49 11.60
CA ASN A 454 -9.72 19.83 11.10
C ASN A 454 -9.79 20.83 12.24
N LEU A 455 -8.66 21.42 12.60
CA LEU A 455 -8.56 22.34 13.74
C LEU A 455 -9.34 23.64 13.53
N ASP A 456 -9.33 24.17 12.31
CA ASP A 456 -9.95 25.44 11.99
C ASP A 456 -11.48 25.31 11.89
N GLU A 457 -11.96 24.31 11.17
CA GLU A 457 -13.39 24.09 10.97
C GLU A 457 -14.09 23.62 12.24
N GLN A 458 -13.41 22.88 13.10
CA GLN A 458 -13.96 22.33 14.34
C GLN A 458 -13.56 23.11 15.59
N TYR A 459 -12.97 24.32 15.44
CA TYR A 459 -12.45 25.10 16.55
C TYR A 459 -13.45 25.28 17.69
N THR A 460 -14.69 25.65 17.39
CA THR A 460 -15.73 25.90 18.41
C THR A 460 -16.06 24.64 19.22
N TYR A 461 -16.10 23.48 18.58
CA TYR A 461 -16.35 22.21 19.25
C TYR A 461 -15.16 21.77 20.11
N ILE A 462 -13.94 21.98 19.60
CA ILE A 462 -12.69 21.74 20.34
C ILE A 462 -12.63 22.63 21.58
N ASP A 463 -12.94 23.93 21.44
CA ASP A 463 -12.96 24.89 22.55
C ASP A 463 -14.00 24.52 23.61
N ALA A 464 -15.21 24.13 23.18
CA ALA A 464 -16.26 23.66 24.09
C ALA A 464 -15.82 22.39 24.86
N ALA A 465 -15.13 21.45 24.20
CA ALA A 465 -14.60 20.25 24.85
C ALA A 465 -13.52 20.60 25.87
N LYS A 466 -12.56 21.49 25.51
CA LYS A 466 -11.50 21.96 26.42
C LYS A 466 -12.05 22.70 27.64
N ASN A 467 -13.08 23.52 27.46
CA ASN A 467 -13.74 24.22 28.57
C ASN A 467 -14.41 23.27 29.56
N LYS A 468 -14.78 22.06 29.14
CA LYS A 468 -15.27 20.95 30.01
C LYS A 468 -14.12 20.15 30.63
N GLY A 469 -12.85 20.48 30.34
CA GLY A 469 -11.66 19.75 30.80
C GLY A 469 -11.40 18.45 30.02
N TYR A 470 -11.97 18.31 28.82
CA TYR A 470 -11.73 17.17 27.94
C TYR A 470 -10.50 17.40 27.06
N ASN A 471 -9.74 16.33 26.78
CA ASN A 471 -8.67 16.34 25.79
C ASN A 471 -9.21 15.85 24.45
N VAL A 472 -8.74 16.46 23.35
CA VAL A 472 -9.18 16.15 21.99
C VAL A 472 -7.99 15.76 21.15
N LEU A 473 -8.04 14.59 20.51
CA LEU A 473 -7.03 14.11 19.55
C LEU A 473 -7.14 14.82 18.22
N LEU A 474 -6.02 14.99 17.53
CA LEU A 474 -5.96 15.39 16.14
C LEU A 474 -5.80 14.15 15.26
N MET A 475 -6.84 13.83 14.51
CA MET A 475 -6.92 12.67 13.61
C MET A 475 -7.19 13.17 12.18
N ASP A 476 -6.15 13.76 11.58
CA ASP A 476 -6.18 14.46 10.28
C ASP A 476 -5.57 13.64 9.13
N GLY A 477 -5.14 12.42 9.41
CA GLY A 477 -4.47 11.52 8.46
C GLY A 477 -5.44 10.63 7.68
N GLN A 478 -5.05 10.24 6.47
CA GLN A 478 -5.84 9.38 5.58
C GLN A 478 -6.18 7.99 6.18
N LEU A 479 -5.33 7.48 7.08
CA LEU A 479 -5.52 6.18 7.73
C LEU A 479 -6.19 6.28 9.10
N ASP A 480 -6.57 7.47 9.56
CA ASP A 480 -7.06 7.64 10.93
C ASP A 480 -8.43 6.98 11.14
N VAL A 481 -9.36 7.03 10.17
CA VAL A 481 -10.66 6.34 10.29
C VAL A 481 -10.50 4.82 10.34
N PRO A 482 -9.74 4.16 9.45
CA PRO A 482 -9.40 2.75 9.63
C PRO A 482 -8.73 2.44 10.98
N MET A 483 -7.80 3.29 11.43
CA MET A 483 -7.14 3.15 12.74
C MET A 483 -8.16 3.22 13.89
N ILE A 484 -9.06 4.18 13.89
CA ILE A 484 -10.12 4.30 14.88
C ILE A 484 -10.94 3.00 14.96
N ASN A 485 -11.39 2.49 13.81
CA ASN A 485 -12.19 1.26 13.76
C ASN A 485 -11.43 0.05 14.30
N MET A 486 -10.13 -0.06 14.03
CA MET A 486 -9.28 -1.12 14.58
C MET A 486 -9.06 -0.94 16.09
N LEU A 487 -8.76 0.28 16.55
CA LEU A 487 -8.49 0.57 17.96
C LEU A 487 -9.74 0.35 18.83
N GLU A 488 -10.94 0.66 18.35
CA GLU A 488 -12.19 0.36 19.06
C GLU A 488 -12.41 -1.15 19.26
N GLN A 489 -11.89 -1.99 18.35
CA GLN A 489 -11.91 -3.45 18.53
C GLN A 489 -10.84 -3.96 19.52
N LYS A 490 -9.70 -3.25 19.60
CA LYS A 490 -8.57 -3.62 20.45
C LYS A 490 -8.69 -3.07 21.88
N PHE A 491 -9.30 -1.91 22.06
CA PHE A 491 -9.45 -1.25 23.35
C PHE A 491 -10.80 -1.63 23.96
N GLU A 492 -10.75 -2.33 25.07
CA GLU A 492 -11.97 -2.72 25.79
C GLU A 492 -12.76 -1.49 26.25
N LYS A 493 -14.08 -1.51 26.04
CA LYS A 493 -15.00 -0.44 26.47
C LYS A 493 -14.52 0.96 26.09
N SER A 494 -14.08 1.12 24.85
CA SER A 494 -13.59 2.40 24.35
C SER A 494 -14.30 2.78 23.05
N HIS A 495 -14.61 4.06 22.88
CA HIS A 495 -15.22 4.60 21.68
C HIS A 495 -14.52 5.88 21.26
N PHE A 496 -14.33 6.05 19.95
CA PHE A 496 -13.85 7.30 19.39
C PHE A 496 -15.02 8.10 18.85
N THR A 497 -15.10 9.36 19.25
CA THR A 497 -16.22 10.23 18.90
C THR A 497 -15.67 11.58 18.43
N ARG A 498 -16.07 12.01 17.21
CA ARG A 498 -15.64 13.32 16.72
C ARG A 498 -16.35 14.43 17.48
N VAL A 499 -15.65 15.52 17.79
CA VAL A 499 -16.13 16.60 18.65
C VAL A 499 -17.41 17.27 18.15
N ASP A 500 -17.73 17.20 16.87
CA ASP A 500 -18.91 17.76 16.21
C ASP A 500 -20.01 16.71 15.91
N SER A 501 -19.86 15.50 16.44
CA SER A 501 -20.85 14.42 16.19
C SER A 501 -22.13 14.59 17.01
N ASP A 502 -22.06 15.27 18.13
CA ASP A 502 -23.20 15.68 18.96
C ASP A 502 -22.84 16.90 19.80
N VAL A 503 -23.81 17.45 20.53
CA VAL A 503 -23.54 18.51 21.50
C VAL A 503 -22.68 18.00 22.66
N ILE A 504 -21.84 18.87 23.20
CA ILE A 504 -20.78 18.49 24.14
C ILE A 504 -21.28 17.65 25.34
N ASP A 505 -22.47 17.92 25.82
CA ASP A 505 -23.06 17.21 26.98
C ASP A 505 -23.54 15.79 26.63
N ARG A 506 -23.74 15.47 25.35
CA ARG A 506 -24.08 14.12 24.86
C ARG A 506 -22.88 13.34 24.40
N LEU A 507 -21.76 13.97 24.09
CA LEU A 507 -20.55 13.26 23.70
C LEU A 507 -20.04 12.33 24.80
N ILE A 508 -20.11 12.78 26.07
CA ILE A 508 -19.72 11.99 27.24
C ILE A 508 -20.84 12.12 28.30
N VAL A 509 -21.73 11.16 28.30
CA VAL A 509 -22.89 11.13 29.21
C VAL A 509 -22.45 10.67 30.60
N LYS A 510 -22.34 11.56 31.57
CA LYS A 510 -21.94 11.24 32.95
C LYS A 510 -23.10 10.91 33.86
N GLU A 511 -24.21 11.60 33.71
CA GLU A 511 -25.43 11.38 34.47
C GLU A 511 -26.66 11.45 33.54
N GLU A 512 -27.80 10.87 33.95
CA GLU A 512 -29.04 11.09 33.21
C GLU A 512 -29.40 12.57 33.33
N GLN A 513 -29.44 13.28 32.23
CA GLN A 513 -29.85 14.67 32.21
C GLN A 513 -31.34 14.75 32.61
N LYS A 514 -31.62 15.20 33.81
CA LYS A 514 -32.96 15.60 34.27
C LYS A 514 -33.17 17.09 33.93
N GLY A 515 -33.06 17.46 32.67
CA GLY A 515 -33.55 18.75 32.20
C GLY A 515 -35.09 18.66 32.07
N GLU A 516 -35.82 19.75 32.36
CA GLU A 516 -37.21 19.86 31.93
C GLU A 516 -37.25 19.80 30.42
N GLU A 517 -37.63 18.64 29.88
CA GLU A 517 -37.88 18.55 28.44
C GLU A 517 -39.07 19.41 28.07
N LEU A 518 -38.95 20.24 27.05
CA LEU A 518 -40.06 20.98 26.44
C LEU A 518 -41.18 20.01 26.07
N ALA A 519 -42.42 20.42 26.32
CA ALA A 519 -43.58 19.66 25.89
C ALA A 519 -43.54 19.36 24.40
N ASP A 520 -44.01 18.16 24.00
CA ASP A 520 -43.97 17.68 22.62
C ASP A 520 -44.53 18.69 21.61
N THR A 521 -45.64 19.33 21.94
CA THR A 521 -46.25 20.38 21.11
C THR A 521 -45.31 21.57 20.85
N LYS A 522 -44.57 21.99 21.85
CA LYS A 522 -43.61 23.10 21.74
C LYS A 522 -42.38 22.71 20.93
N ARG A 523 -41.93 21.46 21.08
CA ARG A 523 -40.86 20.87 20.26
C ARG A 523 -41.25 20.82 18.77
N GLU A 524 -42.48 20.38 18.48
CA GLU A 524 -43.00 20.34 17.10
C GLU A 524 -43.07 21.75 16.49
N ILE A 525 -43.55 22.74 17.23
CA ILE A 525 -43.63 24.14 16.74
C ILE A 525 -42.24 24.64 16.40
N LEU A 526 -41.26 24.52 17.29
CA LEU A 526 -39.87 24.94 17.03
C LEU A 526 -39.29 24.18 15.83
N ALA A 527 -39.43 22.87 15.77
CA ALA A 527 -38.93 22.08 14.66
C ALA A 527 -39.50 22.56 13.31
N THR A 528 -40.85 22.81 13.24
CA THR A 528 -41.49 23.31 12.03
C THR A 528 -41.03 24.72 11.65
N VAL A 529 -40.90 25.64 12.65
CA VAL A 529 -40.38 27.02 12.41
C VAL A 529 -39.04 27.01 11.77
N PHE A 530 -38.08 26.21 12.26
CA PHE A 530 -36.72 26.20 11.75
C PHE A 530 -36.58 25.36 10.49
N ASN A 531 -37.22 24.18 10.42
CA ASN A 531 -37.11 23.27 9.27
C ASN A 531 -37.62 23.92 7.96
N GLY A 532 -38.72 24.70 8.05
CA GLY A 532 -39.28 25.38 6.88
C GLY A 532 -38.41 26.49 6.29
N GLN A 533 -37.44 27.00 7.05
CA GLN A 533 -36.53 28.08 6.64
C GLN A 533 -35.10 27.63 6.31
N LEU A 534 -34.82 26.33 6.43
CA LEU A 534 -33.51 25.78 6.08
C LEU A 534 -33.27 25.84 4.57
N PRO A 535 -32.08 26.26 4.13
CA PRO A 535 -31.77 26.30 2.71
C PRO A 535 -31.66 24.90 2.14
N LYS A 536 -32.18 24.69 0.91
CA LYS A 536 -31.96 23.45 0.18
C LYS A 536 -30.53 23.40 -0.37
N VAL A 537 -29.65 22.79 0.38
CA VAL A 537 -28.26 22.54 -0.05
C VAL A 537 -28.21 21.20 -0.80
N GLN A 538 -27.56 21.16 -1.96
CA GLN A 538 -27.42 19.91 -2.74
C GLN A 538 -26.73 18.83 -1.90
N LYS A 539 -27.29 17.63 -1.88
CA LYS A 539 -26.78 16.47 -1.16
C LYS A 539 -26.63 16.69 0.35
N THR A 540 -27.48 17.53 0.95
CA THR A 540 -27.47 17.78 2.40
C THR A 540 -28.90 17.73 2.91
N GLU A 541 -29.12 17.01 4.00
CA GLU A 541 -30.39 16.93 4.73
C GLU A 541 -30.19 17.36 6.19
N PHE A 542 -31.13 18.14 6.71
CA PHE A 542 -31.11 18.59 8.10
C PHE A 542 -32.27 17.95 8.87
N HIS A 543 -31.98 17.50 10.06
CA HIS A 543 -32.96 17.10 11.05
C HIS A 543 -32.96 18.13 12.20
N VAL A 544 -34.11 18.73 12.50
CA VAL A 544 -34.21 19.74 13.56
C VAL A 544 -34.62 19.07 14.86
N GLU A 545 -33.84 19.24 15.91
CA GLU A 545 -34.11 18.75 17.25
C GLU A 545 -33.92 19.83 18.32
N THR A 546 -34.50 19.68 19.49
CA THR A 546 -34.41 20.61 20.63
C THR A 546 -33.71 19.95 21.79
N GLN A 547 -32.84 20.72 22.49
CA GLN A 547 -32.17 20.28 23.69
C GLN A 547 -31.92 21.43 24.66
N ALA A 548 -32.06 21.16 25.96
CA ALA A 548 -31.65 22.07 27.02
C ALA A 548 -30.11 22.04 27.14
N MET A 549 -29.46 23.18 26.87
CA MET A 549 -27.98 23.30 26.88
C MET A 549 -27.48 24.42 27.79
N GLY A 550 -28.37 25.00 28.58
CA GLY A 550 -28.08 26.18 29.42
C GLY A 550 -28.11 27.52 28.66
N GLU A 551 -28.38 28.61 29.40
CA GLU A 551 -28.63 29.94 28.81
C GLU A 551 -27.42 30.55 28.11
N THR A 552 -26.21 30.15 28.50
CA THR A 552 -24.93 30.74 27.98
C THR A 552 -24.41 29.97 26.74
N SER A 553 -24.95 28.82 26.45
CA SER A 553 -24.55 28.03 25.26
C SER A 553 -25.13 28.64 23.98
N ALA A 554 -24.56 28.32 22.82
CA ALA A 554 -25.06 28.80 21.54
C ALA A 554 -26.55 28.50 21.32
N PRO A 555 -27.30 29.39 20.63
CA PRO A 555 -28.73 29.19 20.37
C PRO A 555 -28.99 27.98 19.46
N ILE A 556 -28.09 27.73 18.51
CA ILE A 556 -28.15 26.62 17.56
C ILE A 556 -26.76 26.01 17.40
N ILE A 557 -26.69 24.69 17.40
CA ILE A 557 -25.47 23.93 17.09
C ILE A 557 -25.82 22.95 15.98
N ILE A 558 -24.94 22.84 14.96
CA ILE A 558 -25.06 21.84 13.89
C ILE A 558 -24.15 20.67 14.22
N THR A 559 -24.69 19.46 14.24
CA THR A 559 -23.91 18.25 14.49
C THR A 559 -24.07 17.25 13.35
N GLN A 560 -23.12 16.32 13.19
CA GLN A 560 -23.17 15.28 12.17
C GLN A 560 -22.95 13.91 12.78
N ALA A 561 -23.97 13.04 12.71
CA ALA A 561 -23.93 11.71 13.30
C ALA A 561 -22.69 10.91 12.90
N GLU A 562 -21.97 10.40 13.89
CA GLU A 562 -20.67 9.70 13.74
C GLU A 562 -20.75 8.52 12.75
N TYR A 563 -21.77 7.67 12.89
CA TYR A 563 -21.89 6.45 12.09
C TYR A 563 -21.97 6.72 10.58
N MET A 564 -22.90 7.57 10.14
CA MET A 564 -23.09 7.86 8.71
C MET A 564 -21.87 8.54 8.09
N ARG A 565 -21.25 9.43 8.85
CA ARG A 565 -20.04 10.11 8.42
C ARG A 565 -18.89 9.13 8.22
N ARG A 566 -18.63 8.23 9.19
CA ARG A 566 -17.59 7.20 9.05
C ARG A 566 -17.83 6.28 7.86
N MET A 567 -19.10 5.89 7.60
CA MET A 567 -19.44 5.09 6.44
C MET A 567 -19.08 5.79 5.13
N LYS A 568 -19.34 7.10 5.04
CA LYS A 568 -18.96 7.90 3.87
C LYS A 568 -17.45 8.04 3.70
N GLU A 569 -16.73 8.29 4.78
CA GLU A 569 -15.26 8.39 4.74
C GLU A 569 -14.63 7.04 4.33
N MET A 570 -15.15 5.93 4.82
CA MET A 570 -14.73 4.58 4.40
C MET A 570 -15.06 4.28 2.93
N ALA A 571 -16.17 4.80 2.40
CA ALA A 571 -16.54 4.64 1.00
C ALA A 571 -15.52 5.24 0.02
N ASN A 572 -14.77 6.26 0.44
CA ASN A 572 -13.70 6.86 -0.35
C ASN A 572 -12.43 5.98 -0.41
N ILE A 573 -12.28 5.04 0.53
CA ILE A 573 -11.09 4.18 0.67
C ILE A 573 -11.38 2.77 0.14
N GLN A 574 -12.63 2.27 0.32
CA GLN A 574 -13.04 0.90 -0.04
C GLN A 574 -14.03 0.89 -1.21
N PRO A 575 -13.64 0.40 -2.40
CA PRO A 575 -14.51 0.40 -3.60
C PRO A 575 -15.87 -0.31 -3.40
N GLY A 576 -15.96 -1.28 -2.50
CA GLY A 576 -17.21 -2.01 -2.20
C GLY A 576 -18.26 -1.19 -1.42
N MET A 577 -17.93 -0.01 -0.91
CA MET A 577 -18.80 0.85 -0.11
C MET A 577 -19.25 2.12 -0.83
N SER A 578 -19.04 2.24 -2.13
CA SER A 578 -19.34 3.44 -2.95
C SER A 578 -20.77 3.95 -2.81
N PHE A 579 -21.75 3.08 -2.51
CA PHE A 579 -23.15 3.45 -2.26
C PHE A 579 -23.28 4.51 -1.14
N TYR A 580 -22.52 4.38 -0.05
CA TYR A 580 -22.57 5.35 1.05
C TYR A 580 -22.00 6.72 0.63
N GLY A 581 -21.05 6.76 -0.29
CA GLY A 581 -20.49 8.01 -0.82
C GLY A 581 -21.49 8.86 -1.61
N GLU A 582 -22.54 8.24 -2.15
CA GLU A 582 -23.59 8.94 -2.94
C GLU A 582 -24.75 9.44 -2.05
N MET A 583 -24.89 8.97 -0.81
CA MET A 583 -25.95 9.39 0.10
C MET A 583 -25.81 10.87 0.49
N PRO A 584 -26.90 11.58 0.78
CA PRO A 584 -26.83 12.94 1.29
C PRO A 584 -26.09 13.00 2.65
N ASP A 585 -25.44 14.13 2.93
CA ASP A 585 -24.91 14.41 4.27
C ASP A 585 -26.06 14.74 5.20
N MET A 586 -26.17 14.00 6.30
CA MET A 586 -27.20 14.21 7.30
C MET A 586 -26.63 15.00 8.48
N PHE A 587 -27.24 16.14 8.77
CA PHE A 587 -26.88 17.00 9.90
C PHE A 587 -28.06 17.16 10.85
N ASN A 588 -27.77 17.29 12.14
CA ASN A 588 -28.75 17.70 13.13
C ASN A 588 -28.57 19.20 13.40
N LEU A 589 -29.67 19.93 13.30
CA LEU A 589 -29.77 21.31 13.76
C LEU A 589 -30.34 21.30 15.18
N VAL A 590 -29.48 21.40 16.18
CA VAL A 590 -29.87 21.31 17.59
C VAL A 590 -30.20 22.70 18.12
N LEU A 591 -31.46 22.93 18.47
CA LEU A 591 -31.96 24.18 19.04
C LEU A 591 -31.80 24.14 20.56
N ASN A 592 -31.15 25.15 21.14
CA ASN A 592 -31.01 25.28 22.59
C ASN A 592 -32.28 25.83 23.21
N SER A 593 -33.11 24.98 23.81
CA SER A 593 -34.37 25.37 24.44
C SER A 593 -34.22 26.31 25.63
N ASP A 594 -33.04 26.40 26.24
CA ASP A 594 -32.74 27.33 27.35
C ASP A 594 -32.35 28.73 26.88
N HIS A 595 -31.90 28.84 25.63
CA HIS A 595 -31.40 30.09 25.11
C HIS A 595 -32.50 31.13 24.92
N ARG A 596 -32.26 32.37 25.37
CA ARG A 596 -33.22 33.48 25.36
C ARG A 596 -33.85 33.71 23.98
N LEU A 597 -33.09 33.66 22.88
CA LEU A 597 -33.60 33.88 21.54
C LEU A 597 -34.50 32.76 21.05
N ILE A 598 -34.22 31.52 21.43
CA ILE A 598 -35.08 30.36 21.08
C ILE A 598 -36.41 30.42 21.86
N LYS A 599 -36.36 30.75 23.15
CA LYS A 599 -37.57 30.99 23.95
C LYS A 599 -38.40 32.12 23.35
N GLN A 600 -37.78 33.24 22.96
CA GLN A 600 -38.48 34.34 22.31
C GLN A 600 -39.13 33.93 21.00
N VAL A 601 -38.45 33.18 20.13
CA VAL A 601 -39.04 32.64 18.88
C VAL A 601 -40.21 31.75 19.15
N LEU A 602 -40.19 30.92 20.19
CA LEU A 602 -41.30 30.04 20.58
C LEU A 602 -42.50 30.85 21.07
N ASP A 603 -42.28 31.79 21.99
CA ASP A 603 -43.32 32.66 22.55
C ASP A 603 -43.99 33.51 21.44
N ASP A 604 -43.19 34.08 20.52
CA ASP A 604 -43.69 34.86 19.38
C ASP A 604 -44.50 33.98 18.39
N ALA A 605 -44.05 32.74 18.13
CA ALA A 605 -44.74 31.79 17.29
C ALA A 605 -46.09 31.37 17.89
N GLU A 606 -46.11 31.01 19.18
CA GLU A 606 -47.35 30.69 19.92
C GLU A 606 -48.32 31.86 19.88
N ALA A 607 -47.87 33.07 20.15
CA ALA A 607 -48.73 34.28 20.16
C ALA A 607 -49.30 34.61 18.76
N SER A 608 -48.49 34.47 17.70
CA SER A 608 -48.87 34.87 16.34
C SER A 608 -49.76 33.82 15.65
N CYS A 609 -49.59 32.56 16.00
CA CYS A 609 -50.28 31.46 15.32
C CYS A 609 -51.48 30.92 16.08
N SER A 610 -51.68 31.23 17.39
CA SER A 610 -52.66 30.59 18.26
C SER A 610 -54.09 30.60 17.71
N GLU A 611 -54.57 31.75 17.24
CA GLU A 611 -55.94 31.86 16.69
C GLU A 611 -56.20 30.93 15.50
N LYS A 612 -55.19 30.76 14.64
CA LYS A 612 -55.28 29.90 13.45
C LYS A 612 -55.01 28.43 13.79
N LEU A 613 -54.21 28.13 14.80
CA LEU A 613 -53.83 26.76 15.20
C LEU A 613 -54.89 26.04 16.02
N VAL A 614 -55.59 26.71 16.91
CA VAL A 614 -56.61 26.08 17.80
C VAL A 614 -57.61 25.23 17.07
N PRO A 615 -58.27 25.65 15.96
CA PRO A 615 -59.23 24.81 15.26
C PRO A 615 -58.57 23.59 14.59
N VAL A 616 -57.36 23.76 14.00
CA VAL A 616 -56.63 22.71 13.32
C VAL A 616 -56.14 21.66 14.33
N GLU A 617 -55.62 22.05 15.46
CA GLU A 617 -55.16 21.16 16.54
C GLU A 617 -56.32 20.39 17.18
N SER A 618 -57.48 21.01 17.33
CA SER A 618 -58.69 20.34 17.82
C SER A 618 -59.13 19.23 16.85
N GLU A 619 -59.06 19.47 15.54
CA GLU A 619 -59.39 18.51 14.54
C GLU A 619 -58.37 17.37 14.46
N ILE A 620 -57.08 17.66 14.54
CA ILE A 620 -55.99 16.67 14.64
C ILE A 620 -56.20 15.78 15.88
N ALA A 621 -56.53 16.36 17.02
CA ALA A 621 -56.78 15.60 18.25
C ALA A 621 -57.97 14.65 18.12
N MET A 622 -59.09 15.09 17.49
CA MET A 622 -60.23 14.24 17.20
C MET A 622 -59.92 13.11 16.22
N LEU A 623 -59.15 13.39 15.17
CA LEU A 623 -58.77 12.39 14.19
C LEU A 623 -57.81 11.35 14.80
N LYS A 624 -56.84 11.75 15.61
CA LYS A 624 -55.95 10.83 16.34
C LYS A 624 -56.71 9.96 17.35
N LEU A 625 -57.75 10.49 18.00
CA LEU A 625 -58.56 9.69 18.87
C LEU A 625 -59.29 8.59 18.10
N ARG A 626 -59.90 8.91 16.94
CA ARG A 626 -60.56 7.93 16.08
C ARG A 626 -59.59 6.88 15.52
N GLU A 627 -58.42 7.28 15.10
CA GLU A 627 -57.34 6.37 14.66
C GLU A 627 -56.96 5.38 15.79
N SER A 628 -56.79 5.89 17.03
CA SER A 628 -56.49 5.08 18.20
C SER A 628 -57.62 4.11 18.58
N GLU A 629 -58.90 4.56 18.50
CA GLU A 629 -60.08 3.73 18.71
C GLU A 629 -60.15 2.61 17.66
N PHE A 630 -59.84 2.92 16.39
CA PHE A 630 -59.77 1.93 15.33
C PHE A 630 -58.72 0.85 15.62
N HIS A 631 -57.48 1.24 15.96
CA HIS A 631 -56.44 0.29 16.30
C HIS A 631 -56.74 -0.57 17.51
N LYS A 632 -57.37 -0.01 18.54
CA LYS A 632 -57.85 -0.79 19.73
C LYS A 632 -58.95 -1.79 19.39
N ALA A 633 -59.88 -1.43 18.49
CA ALA A 633 -60.97 -2.32 18.08
C ALA A 633 -60.47 -3.51 17.22
N HIS A 634 -59.27 -3.36 16.63
CA HIS A 634 -58.68 -4.37 15.75
C HIS A 634 -57.40 -4.99 16.32
N GLU A 635 -57.10 -4.75 17.57
CA GLU A 635 -55.95 -5.32 18.27
C GLU A 635 -55.99 -6.87 18.23
N GLY A 636 -54.94 -7.49 17.65
CA GLY A 636 -54.81 -8.94 17.49
C GLY A 636 -55.50 -9.55 16.26
N LYS A 637 -56.22 -8.77 15.43
CA LYS A 637 -56.77 -9.24 14.15
C LYS A 637 -55.72 -9.13 13.04
N LYS A 638 -55.76 -10.07 12.08
CA LYS A 638 -54.93 -9.97 10.86
C LYS A 638 -55.60 -8.99 9.89
N ASP A 639 -54.80 -8.40 9.06
CA ASP A 639 -55.22 -7.39 8.07
C ASP A 639 -56.34 -7.91 7.14
N GLU A 640 -56.36 -9.21 6.84
CA GLU A 640 -57.37 -9.90 6.03
C GLU A 640 -58.72 -10.05 6.76
N GLU A 641 -58.76 -9.93 8.07
CA GLU A 641 -59.93 -10.09 8.92
C GLU A 641 -60.70 -8.78 9.17
N ILE A 642 -60.11 -7.64 8.69
CA ILE A 642 -60.71 -6.32 8.84
C ILE A 642 -61.55 -6.04 7.59
N PRO A 643 -62.81 -5.68 7.72
CA PRO A 643 -63.67 -5.33 6.58
C PRO A 643 -63.11 -4.19 5.73
N THR A 644 -63.26 -4.28 4.40
CA THR A 644 -62.77 -3.26 3.47
C THR A 644 -63.34 -1.88 3.78
N THR A 645 -64.57 -1.79 4.19
CA THR A 645 -65.23 -0.52 4.56
C THR A 645 -64.58 0.15 5.77
N GLU A 646 -64.07 -0.62 6.72
CA GLU A 646 -63.40 -0.09 7.90
C GLU A 646 -61.94 0.31 7.57
N LYS A 647 -61.31 -0.38 6.64
CA LYS A 647 -60.00 0.04 6.09
C LYS A 647 -60.11 1.34 5.30
N ASP A 648 -61.15 1.47 4.49
CA ASP A 648 -61.40 2.70 3.75
C ASP A 648 -61.63 3.88 4.71
N GLU A 649 -62.33 3.64 5.84
CA GLU A 649 -62.56 4.66 6.86
C GLU A 649 -61.24 5.05 7.57
N LEU A 650 -60.35 4.10 7.88
CA LEU A 650 -59.03 4.37 8.42
C LEU A 650 -58.20 5.21 7.44
N HIS A 651 -58.19 4.80 6.17
CA HIS A 651 -57.49 5.54 5.14
C HIS A 651 -57.98 6.99 4.99
N ASP A 652 -59.30 7.21 5.07
CA ASP A 652 -59.88 8.55 5.07
C ASP A 652 -59.49 9.37 6.33
N ILE A 653 -59.36 8.73 7.49
CA ILE A 653 -58.90 9.36 8.73
C ILE A 653 -57.42 9.76 8.57
N GLU A 654 -56.54 8.85 8.11
CA GLU A 654 -55.14 9.11 7.89
C GLU A 654 -54.92 10.23 6.89
N LYS A 655 -55.66 10.24 5.79
CA LYS A 655 -55.61 11.30 4.78
C LYS A 655 -55.98 12.67 5.33
N LYS A 656 -57.08 12.75 6.08
CA LYS A 656 -57.48 14.00 6.72
C LYS A 656 -56.47 14.44 7.78
N LEU A 657 -55.91 13.51 8.50
CA LEU A 657 -54.86 13.80 9.48
C LEU A 657 -53.63 14.42 8.81
N ASP A 658 -53.21 13.88 7.65
CA ASP A 658 -52.11 14.41 6.86
C ASP A 658 -52.42 15.82 6.28
N GLU A 659 -53.63 16.03 5.81
CA GLU A 659 -54.12 17.34 5.34
C GLU A 659 -54.09 18.39 6.47
N GLN A 660 -54.58 18.03 7.67
CA GLN A 660 -54.58 18.94 8.83
C GLN A 660 -53.16 19.20 9.36
N LYS A 661 -52.26 18.21 9.36
CA LYS A 661 -50.85 18.41 9.70
C LYS A 661 -50.18 19.39 8.69
N LYS A 662 -50.40 19.23 7.40
CA LYS A 662 -49.91 20.17 6.38
C LYS A 662 -50.44 21.58 6.56
N GLN A 663 -51.69 21.69 6.95
CA GLN A 663 -52.29 23.00 7.25
C GLN A 663 -51.66 23.63 8.48
N LYS A 664 -51.41 22.90 9.55
CA LYS A 664 -50.65 23.31 10.74
C LYS A 664 -49.27 23.83 10.35
N ASP A 665 -48.51 23.04 9.57
CA ASP A 665 -47.17 23.39 9.11
C ASP A 665 -47.18 24.65 8.25
N SER A 666 -48.18 24.82 7.38
CA SER A 666 -48.33 26.01 6.54
C SER A 666 -48.51 27.28 7.36
N ILE A 667 -49.36 27.23 8.41
CA ILE A 667 -49.57 28.38 9.31
C ILE A 667 -48.29 28.78 10.04
N ILE A 668 -47.53 27.80 10.55
CA ILE A 668 -46.28 28.04 11.27
C ILE A 668 -45.20 28.56 10.32
N ASN A 669 -45.13 28.01 9.10
CA ASN A 669 -44.16 28.44 8.10
C ASN A 669 -44.41 29.87 7.58
N GLU A 670 -45.66 30.31 7.49
CA GLU A 670 -46.01 31.69 7.16
C GLU A 670 -45.43 32.70 8.16
N TYR A 671 -45.53 32.39 9.47
CA TYR A 671 -44.87 33.14 10.50
C TYR A 671 -43.36 33.11 10.39
N ALA A 672 -42.77 31.91 10.26
CA ALA A 672 -41.32 31.71 10.22
C ALA A 672 -40.65 32.46 9.05
N ALA A 673 -41.30 32.47 7.86
CA ALA A 673 -40.81 33.16 6.70
C ALA A 673 -40.68 34.67 6.87
N SER A 674 -41.48 35.25 7.75
CA SER A 674 -41.45 36.69 8.06
C SER A 674 -40.49 37.06 9.23
N ASN A 675 -40.01 36.04 9.98
CA ASN A 675 -39.23 36.27 11.19
C ASN A 675 -37.72 36.42 10.90
N LYS A 676 -37.20 37.64 10.99
CA LYS A 676 -35.79 37.93 10.72
C LYS A 676 -34.83 37.25 11.67
N VAL A 677 -35.25 37.00 12.94
CA VAL A 677 -34.41 36.36 13.95
C VAL A 677 -34.19 34.88 13.62
N VAL A 678 -35.22 34.16 13.17
CA VAL A 678 -35.09 32.77 12.73
C VAL A 678 -34.08 32.62 11.61
N HIS A 679 -34.20 33.42 10.55
CA HIS A 679 -33.23 33.44 9.45
C HIS A 679 -31.81 33.79 9.90
N GLN A 680 -31.67 34.76 10.82
CA GLN A 680 -30.36 35.17 11.33
C GLN A 680 -29.68 34.02 12.11
N LEU A 681 -30.46 33.32 12.96
CA LEU A 681 -29.95 32.22 13.76
C LEU A 681 -29.55 31.04 12.92
N ILE A 682 -30.33 30.67 11.89
CA ILE A 682 -29.99 29.61 10.94
C ILE A 682 -28.68 29.98 10.21
N ASP A 683 -28.60 31.17 9.64
CA ASP A 683 -27.45 31.60 8.86
C ASP A 683 -26.18 31.71 9.71
N LEU A 684 -26.28 32.11 10.99
CA LEU A 684 -25.15 32.10 11.93
C LEU A 684 -24.62 30.67 12.15
N ALA A 685 -25.52 29.70 12.37
CA ALA A 685 -25.15 28.30 12.56
C ALA A 685 -24.52 27.70 11.29
N LEU A 686 -25.06 28.01 10.11
CA LEU A 686 -24.50 27.59 8.84
C LEU A 686 -23.14 28.24 8.55
N LEU A 687 -22.97 29.53 8.87
CA LEU A 687 -21.69 30.24 8.73
C LEU A 687 -20.60 29.60 9.58
N GLN A 688 -20.91 29.27 10.83
CA GLN A 688 -20.00 28.65 11.78
C GLN A 688 -19.49 27.29 11.28
N ASN A 689 -20.28 26.60 10.45
CA ASN A 689 -19.96 25.28 9.88
C ASN A 689 -19.50 25.36 8.42
N ASN A 690 -19.08 26.54 7.92
CA ASN A 690 -18.66 26.75 6.52
C ASN A 690 -19.71 26.37 5.45
N MET A 691 -20.97 26.28 5.84
CA MET A 691 -22.09 25.91 4.97
C MET A 691 -22.78 27.11 4.33
N LEU A 692 -22.54 28.34 4.79
CA LEU A 692 -23.10 29.57 4.27
C LEU A 692 -22.16 30.21 3.23
N LYS A 693 -22.57 30.21 1.95
CA LYS A 693 -21.74 30.69 0.82
C LYS A 693 -22.54 31.50 -0.19
N GLY A 694 -21.86 32.25 -1.05
CA GLY A 694 -22.44 32.95 -2.20
C GLY A 694 -23.50 33.97 -1.84
N GLU A 695 -24.67 33.89 -2.48
CA GLU A 695 -25.79 34.84 -2.30
C GLU A 695 -26.33 34.82 -0.87
N ALA A 696 -26.44 33.64 -0.27
CA ALA A 696 -26.91 33.48 1.11
C ALA A 696 -26.03 34.24 2.12
N LEU A 697 -24.70 34.14 1.97
CA LEU A 697 -23.75 34.91 2.78
C LEU A 697 -23.94 36.44 2.59
N THR A 698 -24.13 36.89 1.34
CA THR A 698 -24.37 38.29 1.06
C THR A 698 -25.65 38.82 1.72
N ASN A 699 -26.71 38.02 1.66
CA ASN A 699 -28.01 38.35 2.28
C ASN A 699 -27.93 38.36 3.81
N PHE A 700 -27.19 37.39 4.37
CA PHE A 700 -26.87 37.37 5.81
C PHE A 700 -26.16 38.66 6.25
N VAL A 701 -25.11 39.08 5.55
CA VAL A 701 -24.35 40.31 5.89
C VAL A 701 -25.26 41.53 5.81
N LYS A 702 -26.10 41.68 4.77
CA LYS A 702 -27.05 42.78 4.67
C LYS A 702 -28.02 42.80 5.83
N ARG A 703 -28.63 41.66 6.15
CA ARG A 703 -29.58 41.56 7.28
C ARG A 703 -28.90 41.83 8.64
N SER A 704 -27.64 41.39 8.81
CA SER A 704 -26.86 41.67 10.01
C SER A 704 -26.65 43.16 10.23
N ILE A 705 -26.38 43.93 9.16
CA ILE A 705 -26.25 45.40 9.20
C ILE A 705 -27.57 46.02 9.58
N ASP A 706 -28.71 45.53 9.05
CA ASP A 706 -30.02 46.05 9.37
C ASP A 706 -30.46 45.80 10.83
N LEU A 707 -29.83 44.84 11.52
CA LEU A 707 -30.11 44.48 12.91
C LEU A 707 -29.26 45.21 13.93
N ILE A 708 -28.15 45.86 13.51
CA ILE A 708 -27.27 46.71 14.32
C ILE A 708 -27.82 48.14 14.37
#